data_19d842463e625bd180c9db10699a02cf
#
_entry.id   19d842463e625bd180c9db10699a02cf
#
_cell.length_a   1.000
_cell.length_b   1.000
_cell.length_c   1.000
_cell.angle_alpha   90.00
_cell.angle_beta   90.00
_cell.angle_gamma   90.00
#
_symmetry.space_group_name_H-M   'P 1'
#
loop_
_entity.id
_entity.type
_entity.pdbx_description
1 polymer ?
#
loop_
_entity_poly.entity_id
_entity_poly.type
_entity_poly.pdbx_seq_one_letter_code
_entity_poly.pdbx_strand_id
1 'polypeptide(L)'
;MKKCIEPTQADEMFSTTKYELYGLKGCDETANTSDSEAKLMHASGSTFRSKTSCARLLNDLNRIGRFPRHLRKLFRMLLLPVIVFIALFIFITYSSKPSTDTAYWIEEPVAHPSLPHIIVLGADTADMRKSATRRHNFSRKSEQACRIPKLNINGSEVIGFFHHVEALDCSKNKEKEWAYVDEKGLFTMSSDAIKRHGGIKCTIAYFERVDDNRLKIGRQIPITSGSPMNKDYAVVECLGNDQEKWKHLLWTIVPDRKKEEDLSHIKKSPDWSGLDVYFIGFDSLSQMSFRRKLPKTVKYIEEEFDAVVLDGYNIAGDGTPQAFIRILTGQTEEELPLTRKRFAEANYVDEVYPFVWKNFSDAGYITLYAEDSAKLGTFTYRLKGFKNQPTDHYVRTFFQKAEDMFSNLQCLGSVPMHKEWYRYTSEFMERYKYNTSKFLLAFHSVLSHDDVNLVEVADEDTMLNLKKLKESGTLDNALVIVMADHGHRFAKFRATHQGQLEERLPFFSLSLPKKFRESDKGRTAWRNLKANKARLVTPFDIHATLLDILHWPTEQELNTMGDAKFRSLSVFRPIPPSRTCEEADVEPHWCTCLNWESAMNNNEQINISIMLSKAVVQTINSHTKSQRHLCAPLKLAKLENARRLVPHENLLKYKDAKDIDGFVPNLVAKTKAAFAHYQLRFVTKPGNALYEATVLYDILKNTVTVDMTSISHVNRYGDLPHCIIDTNYFLAAYCVCYDKIDNTLSNS
;
A
#
# COMPACT_ATOMS: atom_id res chain seq x y z
N MET A 1 -1.16 40.46 -25.45
CA MET A 1 -2.44 40.95 -24.90
C MET A 1 -3.05 39.83 -24.08
N LYS A 2 -2.99 39.98 -22.77
CA LYS A 2 -3.50 39.01 -21.81
C LYS A 2 -5.01 39.16 -21.65
N LYS A 3 -5.76 38.07 -21.62
CA LYS A 3 -7.06 38.01 -20.99
C LYS A 3 -7.08 36.82 -20.04
N CYS A 4 -7.08 37.12 -18.77
CA CYS A 4 -7.49 36.17 -17.71
C CYS A 4 -9.01 36.07 -17.71
N ILE A 5 -9.53 34.86 -17.61
CA ILE A 5 -10.96 34.61 -17.38
C ILE A 5 -11.07 34.08 -15.96
N GLU A 6 -11.79 34.81 -15.14
CA GLU A 6 -12.19 34.44 -13.78
C GLU A 6 -13.27 33.32 -13.81
N PRO A 7 -13.35 32.49 -12.77
CA PRO A 7 -14.41 31.47 -12.66
C PRO A 7 -15.66 32.07 -12.04
N THR A 8 -16.80 31.85 -12.69
CA THR A 8 -18.13 32.14 -12.20
C THR A 8 -18.57 31.12 -11.14
N GLN A 9 -19.15 31.66 -10.07
CA GLN A 9 -19.86 30.95 -9.00
C GLN A 9 -21.06 30.21 -9.55
N ALA A 10 -21.30 29.01 -9.03
CA ALA A 10 -22.62 28.38 -8.99
C ALA A 10 -22.78 27.70 -7.63
N ASP A 11 -23.85 28.09 -6.97
CA ASP A 11 -24.22 27.87 -5.59
C ASP A 11 -24.77 26.47 -5.29
N GLU A 12 -24.46 26.05 -4.05
CA GLU A 12 -25.26 25.31 -3.06
C GLU A 12 -26.15 24.12 -3.47
N MET A 13 -25.80 22.98 -3.01
CA MET A 13 -26.44 22.10 -2.01
C MET A 13 -25.92 20.67 -2.11
N PHE A 14 -25.37 20.22 -1.08
CA PHE A 14 -25.31 18.89 -0.47
C PHE A 14 -23.97 18.63 0.21
N SER A 15 -24.07 18.50 1.52
CA SER A 15 -23.03 18.09 2.44
C SER A 15 -22.53 16.68 2.11
N THR A 16 -21.45 16.60 1.35
CA THR A 16 -20.55 15.47 1.32
C THR A 16 -19.15 16.00 1.02
N THR A 17 -18.20 15.56 1.78
CA THR A 17 -16.79 15.93 1.80
C THR A 17 -16.22 16.16 0.39
N LYS A 18 -16.10 17.43 -0.03
CA LYS A 18 -15.42 17.80 -1.27
C LYS A 18 -13.90 17.78 -1.04
N TYR A 19 -13.23 16.89 -1.71
CA TYR A 19 -11.82 17.11 -2.03
C TYR A 19 -11.75 18.07 -3.21
N GLU A 20 -11.47 19.33 -2.95
CA GLU A 20 -11.17 20.28 -4.02
C GLU A 20 -9.76 20.05 -4.56
N LEU A 21 -9.70 19.61 -5.79
CA LEU A 21 -8.47 19.56 -6.59
C LEU A 21 -8.25 20.93 -7.23
N TYR A 22 -7.27 21.67 -6.74
CA TYR A 22 -6.75 22.84 -7.47
C TYR A 22 -5.86 22.36 -8.62
N GLY A 23 -6.31 22.63 -9.84
CA GLY A 23 -5.53 22.45 -11.03
C GLY A 23 -4.37 23.45 -11.11
N LEU A 24 -3.16 22.94 -11.20
CA LEU A 24 -1.97 23.75 -11.52
C LEU A 24 -2.01 24.15 -13.00
N LYS A 25 -2.05 25.45 -13.26
CA LYS A 25 -1.64 26.01 -14.54
C LYS A 25 -0.15 26.29 -14.50
N GLY A 26 0.60 25.58 -15.33
CA GLY A 26 1.97 25.94 -15.66
C GLY A 26 2.04 27.23 -16.45
N CYS A 27 2.97 28.08 -16.11
CA CYS A 27 3.52 29.10 -17.01
C CYS A 27 5.01 28.81 -17.14
N ASP A 28 5.39 28.43 -18.36
CA ASP A 28 6.75 28.55 -18.85
C ASP A 28 7.07 30.05 -19.05
N GLU A 29 8.20 30.50 -18.60
CA GLU A 29 8.98 31.50 -19.30
C GLU A 29 10.42 31.53 -18.80
N THR A 30 11.30 31.31 -19.73
CA THR A 30 12.74 31.55 -19.74
C THR A 30 13.04 33.06 -19.72
N ALA A 31 13.99 33.49 -19.00
CA ALA A 31 14.98 34.53 -19.44
C ALA A 31 16.04 34.83 -18.38
N ASN A 32 17.22 34.67 -18.85
CA ASN A 32 18.55 35.19 -18.57
C ASN A 32 18.76 36.42 -17.66
N THR A 33 19.88 36.28 -16.98
CA THR A 33 21.04 37.23 -16.81
C THR A 33 21.13 38.09 -15.57
N SER A 34 22.31 37.92 -15.02
CA SER A 34 23.33 38.91 -14.54
C SER A 34 23.23 39.49 -13.13
N ASP A 35 24.29 39.14 -12.44
CA ASP A 35 25.20 40.00 -11.61
C ASP A 35 24.63 41.09 -10.67
N SER A 36 24.98 40.98 -9.44
CA SER A 36 25.98 41.83 -8.75
C SER A 36 25.75 41.89 -7.22
N GLU A 37 26.83 41.60 -6.53
CA GLU A 37 27.41 42.30 -5.35
C GLU A 37 26.46 42.97 -4.32
N ALA A 38 26.58 42.72 -3.06
CA ALA A 38 27.60 43.01 -2.11
C ALA A 38 27.13 43.05 -0.65
N LYS A 39 27.99 42.55 0.17
CA LYS A 39 28.41 43.04 1.51
C LYS A 39 27.54 42.97 2.76
N LEU A 40 28.09 42.16 3.66
CA LEU A 40 28.54 42.42 5.07
C LEU A 40 27.45 42.64 6.16
N MET A 41 27.43 41.85 7.23
CA MET A 41 28.26 41.90 8.43
C MET A 41 27.85 40.85 9.47
N HIS A 42 28.88 40.21 10.03
CA HIS A 42 29.14 39.70 11.39
C HIS A 42 28.00 39.31 12.37
N ALA A 43 28.03 38.08 12.92
CA ALA A 43 28.76 37.75 14.14
C ALA A 43 28.60 36.28 14.53
N SER A 44 29.75 35.68 14.83
CA SER A 44 30.10 34.65 15.80
C SER A 44 29.11 33.53 16.20
N GLY A 45 29.58 32.29 15.98
CA GLY A 45 29.05 31.07 16.61
C GLY A 45 29.78 29.84 16.09
N SER A 46 30.78 29.39 16.84
CA SER A 46 31.65 28.27 16.55
C SER A 46 30.88 26.93 16.53
N THR A 47 30.98 26.19 15.45
CA THR A 47 30.76 24.75 15.44
C THR A 47 31.74 24.07 14.48
N PHE A 48 32.47 23.13 15.02
CA PHE A 48 33.49 22.30 14.40
C PHE A 48 32.91 21.56 13.18
N ARG A 49 33.43 21.83 11.99
CA ARG A 49 33.25 21.01 10.80
C ARG A 49 34.50 20.19 10.53
N SER A 50 34.47 18.91 10.78
CA SER A 50 35.50 17.95 10.35
C SER A 50 35.17 17.38 8.97
N LYS A 51 35.40 18.12 7.92
CA LYS A 51 35.36 17.62 6.51
C LYS A 51 36.43 18.22 5.60
N THR A 52 37.50 18.75 6.14
CA THR A 52 38.56 19.39 5.33
C THR A 52 39.96 18.80 5.47
N SER A 53 40.10 17.64 6.14
CA SER A 53 41.43 17.05 6.34
C SER A 53 41.95 16.18 5.18
N CYS A 54 41.09 15.48 4.42
CA CYS A 54 41.57 14.57 3.37
C CYS A 54 42.02 15.30 2.08
N ALA A 55 41.38 16.41 1.70
CA ALA A 55 41.73 17.12 0.49
C ALA A 55 43.03 17.98 0.63
N ARG A 56 43.39 18.40 1.84
CA ARG A 56 44.67 19.10 2.09
C ARG A 56 45.85 18.15 2.15
N LEU A 57 45.70 16.94 2.70
CA LEU A 57 46.76 15.94 2.68
C LEU A 57 47.11 15.44 1.28
N LEU A 58 46.17 15.35 0.37
CA LEU A 58 46.42 14.98 -1.04
C LEU A 58 47.11 16.09 -1.84
N ASN A 59 46.87 17.36 -1.53
CA ASN A 59 47.57 18.50 -2.19
C ASN A 59 48.99 18.71 -1.67
N ASP A 60 49.26 18.41 -0.40
CA ASP A 60 50.61 18.50 0.15
C ASP A 60 51.52 17.36 -0.31
N LEU A 61 50.95 16.19 -0.60
CA LEU A 61 51.66 15.06 -1.20
C LEU A 61 52.11 15.33 -2.66
N ASN A 62 51.45 16.20 -3.40
CA ASN A 62 51.86 16.62 -4.74
C ASN A 62 52.95 17.67 -4.77
N ARG A 63 53.31 18.30 -3.64
CA ARG A 63 54.45 19.24 -3.52
C ARG A 63 55.81 18.57 -3.28
N ILE A 64 55.88 17.27 -3.09
CA ILE A 64 57.11 16.48 -2.87
C ILE A 64 57.80 16.13 -4.21
N GLY A 65 57.55 16.87 -5.24
CA GLY A 65 58.11 16.65 -6.60
C GLY A 65 59.61 16.94 -6.76
N ARG A 66 60.37 17.29 -5.71
CA ARG A 66 61.80 17.73 -5.81
C ARG A 66 62.81 16.86 -5.04
N PHE A 67 62.48 15.66 -4.64
CA PHE A 67 63.44 14.78 -3.97
C PHE A 67 64.07 13.75 -4.94
N PRO A 68 65.40 13.43 -4.76
CA PRO A 68 66.11 12.46 -5.56
C PRO A 68 65.45 11.06 -5.52
N ARG A 69 65.51 10.34 -6.61
CA ARG A 69 64.81 9.04 -6.80
C ARG A 69 65.09 8.01 -5.70
N HIS A 70 66.26 8.03 -5.05
CA HIS A 70 66.63 7.13 -3.96
C HIS A 70 65.88 7.41 -2.66
N LEU A 71 65.63 8.66 -2.29
CA LEU A 71 64.87 9.04 -1.07
C LEU A 71 63.39 8.70 -1.22
N ARG A 72 62.82 8.74 -2.44
CA ARG A 72 61.41 8.34 -2.69
C ARG A 72 61.19 6.84 -2.47
N LYS A 73 62.17 6.00 -2.80
CA LYS A 73 62.07 4.55 -2.53
C LYS A 73 62.12 4.26 -1.01
N LEU A 74 63.04 4.94 -0.32
CA LEU A 74 63.18 4.77 1.16
C LEU A 74 61.95 5.23 1.91
N PHE A 75 61.37 6.36 1.48
CA PHE A 75 60.15 6.93 2.09
C PHE A 75 58.90 6.04 1.85
N ARG A 76 58.78 5.44 0.65
CA ARG A 76 57.74 4.46 0.34
C ARG A 76 57.92 3.13 1.07
N MET A 77 59.18 2.67 1.29
CA MET A 77 59.44 1.43 2.00
C MET A 77 59.25 1.53 3.50
N LEU A 78 59.43 2.70 4.13
CA LEU A 78 59.32 2.89 5.55
C LEU A 78 57.99 3.47 6.02
N LEU A 79 57.40 4.41 5.28
CA LEU A 79 56.17 5.06 5.68
C LEU A 79 54.88 4.30 5.28
N LEU A 80 54.89 3.65 4.13
CA LEU A 80 53.70 2.93 3.67
C LEU A 80 53.33 1.75 4.61
N PRO A 81 54.28 0.92 5.08
CA PRO A 81 53.97 -0.12 6.06
C PRO A 81 53.48 0.45 7.41
N VAL A 82 54.04 1.59 7.86
CA VAL A 82 53.60 2.21 9.11
C VAL A 82 52.18 2.76 9.00
N ILE A 83 51.83 3.39 7.88
CA ILE A 83 50.46 3.88 7.66
C ILE A 83 49.47 2.70 7.52
N VAL A 84 49.85 1.61 6.84
CA VAL A 84 49.05 0.38 6.76
C VAL A 84 48.90 -0.26 8.14
N PHE A 85 49.98 -0.29 8.93
CA PHE A 85 49.92 -0.86 10.27
C PHE A 85 49.02 -0.03 11.22
N ILE A 86 49.08 1.30 11.13
CA ILE A 86 48.22 2.21 11.92
C ILE A 86 46.75 2.06 11.45
N ALA A 87 46.51 1.97 10.15
CA ALA A 87 45.16 1.73 9.62
C ALA A 87 44.60 0.36 10.01
N LEU A 88 45.44 -0.69 9.98
CA LEU A 88 45.07 -2.03 10.46
C LEU A 88 44.83 -2.05 11.97
N PHE A 89 45.67 -1.34 12.75
CA PHE A 89 45.50 -1.23 14.19
C PHE A 89 44.21 -0.48 14.58
N ILE A 90 43.90 0.61 13.84
CA ILE A 90 42.62 1.34 13.99
C ILE A 90 41.45 0.42 13.59
N PHE A 91 41.60 -0.33 12.47
CA PHE A 91 40.55 -1.26 12.02
C PHE A 91 40.34 -2.41 13.03
N ILE A 92 41.41 -2.98 13.58
CA ILE A 92 41.32 -4.06 14.60
C ILE A 92 40.75 -3.53 15.91
N THR A 93 41.13 -2.33 16.34
CA THR A 93 40.59 -1.71 17.59
C THR A 93 39.12 -1.25 17.41
N TYR A 94 38.70 -0.89 16.16
CA TYR A 94 37.29 -0.62 15.88
C TYR A 94 36.45 -1.87 15.67
N SER A 95 37.05 -2.98 15.17
CA SER A 95 36.37 -4.27 15.00
C SER A 95 36.31 -5.13 16.26
N SER A 96 37.10 -4.81 17.30
CA SER A 96 37.15 -5.54 18.57
C SER A 96 36.35 -4.93 19.71
N LYS A 97 35.36 -4.03 19.39
CA LYS A 97 34.36 -3.70 20.41
C LYS A 97 33.49 -4.93 20.65
N PRO A 98 33.45 -5.48 21.86
CA PRO A 98 32.58 -6.61 22.17
C PRO A 98 31.11 -6.16 21.92
N SER A 99 30.38 -6.90 21.13
CA SER A 99 28.95 -6.73 20.96
C SER A 99 28.24 -7.12 22.24
N THR A 100 27.90 -6.14 23.03
CA THR A 100 27.03 -6.32 24.20
C THR A 100 25.58 -6.30 23.77
N ASP A 101 25.12 -7.40 23.15
CA ASP A 101 23.71 -7.67 22.97
C ASP A 101 23.27 -8.76 23.95
N THR A 102 23.25 -8.40 25.20
CA THR A 102 22.54 -9.15 26.24
C THR A 102 21.34 -8.31 26.66
N ALA A 103 20.14 -8.88 26.55
CA ALA A 103 18.96 -8.29 27.18
C ALA A 103 19.24 -8.24 28.69
N TYR A 104 19.35 -7.04 29.22
CA TYR A 104 19.58 -6.85 30.65
C TYR A 104 18.24 -6.81 31.38
N TRP A 105 18.13 -7.64 32.42
CA TRP A 105 17.00 -7.66 33.34
C TRP A 105 17.39 -6.91 34.62
N ILE A 106 16.47 -6.06 35.13
CA ILE A 106 16.70 -5.27 36.34
C ILE A 106 15.78 -5.74 37.47
N GLU A 107 16.31 -5.66 38.67
CA GLU A 107 15.61 -6.09 39.90
C GLU A 107 14.66 -5.04 40.50
N GLU A 108 14.45 -3.87 39.98
CA GLU A 108 13.34 -2.92 40.23
C GLU A 108 13.58 -1.61 39.47
N PRO A 109 12.54 -0.95 38.93
CA PRO A 109 12.75 0.33 38.28
C PRO A 109 12.99 1.42 39.32
N VAL A 110 14.08 2.16 39.15
CA VAL A 110 14.29 3.43 39.80
C VAL A 110 13.26 4.42 39.29
N ALA A 111 12.52 5.08 40.18
CA ALA A 111 11.59 6.14 39.78
C ALA A 111 12.37 7.28 39.12
N HIS A 112 12.15 7.51 37.83
CA HIS A 112 12.79 8.60 37.09
C HIS A 112 11.88 9.81 37.06
N PRO A 113 12.27 10.94 37.70
CA PRO A 113 11.46 12.17 37.67
C PRO A 113 11.64 13.03 36.40
N SER A 114 12.60 12.67 35.51
CA SER A 114 12.90 13.43 34.29
C SER A 114 12.22 12.87 33.07
N LEU A 115 11.89 13.76 32.08
CA LEU A 115 11.42 13.33 30.75
C LEU A 115 12.47 12.43 30.10
N PRO A 116 12.03 11.38 29.35
CA PRO A 116 12.95 10.47 28.68
C PRO A 116 13.70 11.16 27.54
N HIS A 117 14.91 10.67 27.25
CA HIS A 117 15.60 11.04 26.03
C HIS A 117 14.85 10.45 24.84
N ILE A 118 14.50 11.29 23.86
CA ILE A 118 13.73 10.89 22.71
C ILE A 118 14.69 10.62 21.55
N ILE A 119 14.64 9.42 20.99
CA ILE A 119 15.28 9.04 19.74
C ILE A 119 14.19 9.01 18.67
N VAL A 120 14.34 9.79 17.61
CA VAL A 120 13.39 9.85 16.50
C VAL A 120 13.99 9.12 15.31
N LEU A 121 13.26 8.14 14.78
CA LEU A 121 13.56 7.47 13.53
C LEU A 121 12.68 8.09 12.45
N GLY A 122 13.29 8.52 11.35
CA GLY A 122 12.59 9.06 10.17
C GLY A 122 12.86 8.18 8.95
N ALA A 123 12.14 8.44 7.87
CA ALA A 123 12.26 7.70 6.61
C ALA A 123 13.68 7.68 6.01
N ASP A 124 14.54 8.60 6.42
CA ASP A 124 15.94 8.70 5.91
C ASP A 124 16.93 7.77 6.63
N THR A 125 16.50 6.92 7.56
CA THR A 125 17.39 6.10 8.40
C THR A 125 17.23 4.61 8.18
N ALA A 126 17.10 4.16 6.93
CA ALA A 126 17.05 2.74 6.57
C ALA A 126 18.22 1.91 7.12
N ASP A 127 19.38 2.53 7.34
CA ASP A 127 20.56 1.86 7.89
C ASP A 127 20.51 1.60 9.40
N MET A 128 19.71 2.37 10.16
CA MET A 128 19.58 2.14 11.61
C MET A 128 18.59 1.02 11.98
N ARG A 129 17.65 0.70 11.09
CA ARG A 129 16.71 -0.43 11.27
C ARG A 129 17.44 -1.79 11.33
N LYS A 130 18.56 -1.92 10.61
CA LYS A 130 19.38 -3.15 10.60
C LYS A 130 20.17 -3.41 11.90
N SER A 131 20.37 -2.42 12.74
CA SER A 131 21.17 -2.57 13.95
C SER A 131 20.37 -2.96 15.20
N ALA A 132 19.05 -2.78 15.20
CA ALA A 132 18.18 -3.13 16.33
C ALA A 132 17.77 -4.63 16.33
N THR A 133 18.02 -5.34 15.23
CA THR A 133 17.58 -6.72 15.02
C THR A 133 18.75 -7.70 15.06
N ARG A 134 19.26 -8.00 16.23
CA ARG A 134 20.12 -9.18 16.44
C ARG A 134 19.31 -10.39 16.82
N ARG A 135 19.38 -11.36 15.91
CA ARG A 135 18.73 -12.66 15.88
C ARG A 135 19.11 -13.53 17.07
N HIS A 136 18.14 -13.98 17.83
CA HIS A 136 18.28 -15.14 18.68
C HIS A 136 17.89 -16.39 17.89
N ASN A 137 18.89 -17.18 17.48
CA ASN A 137 18.69 -18.52 16.92
C ASN A 137 18.22 -19.46 18.03
N PHE A 138 16.90 -19.61 18.18
CA PHE A 138 16.34 -20.71 18.95
C PHE A 138 15.69 -21.71 17.99
N SER A 139 16.23 -22.94 18.00
CA SER A 139 15.61 -24.09 17.34
C SER A 139 14.22 -24.35 17.96
N ARG A 140 13.15 -23.90 17.29
CA ARG A 140 11.77 -24.14 17.72
C ARG A 140 11.20 -25.31 16.96
N LYS A 141 11.07 -26.47 17.61
CA LYS A 141 10.20 -27.55 17.14
C LYS A 141 8.75 -27.22 17.53
N SER A 142 7.86 -27.07 16.52
CA SER A 142 6.39 -27.25 16.52
C SER A 142 5.44 -26.19 17.09
N GLU A 143 5.84 -25.09 17.69
CA GLU A 143 4.85 -24.05 18.07
C GLU A 143 4.75 -22.94 17.02
N GLN A 144 3.49 -22.50 16.71
CA GLN A 144 3.23 -21.38 15.81
C GLN A 144 3.64 -20.08 16.49
N ALA A 145 4.64 -19.37 15.91
CA ALA A 145 5.16 -18.13 16.49
C ALA A 145 4.15 -16.97 16.33
N CYS A 146 3.46 -16.91 15.18
CA CYS A 146 2.42 -15.93 14.94
C CYS A 146 1.05 -16.57 15.21
N ARG A 147 0.40 -16.17 16.27
CA ARG A 147 -0.97 -16.61 16.61
C ARG A 147 -1.95 -15.58 16.07
N ILE A 148 -2.52 -15.87 14.89
CA ILE A 148 -3.51 -15.00 14.27
C ILE A 148 -4.72 -14.83 15.19
N PRO A 149 -5.16 -13.58 15.47
CA PRO A 149 -6.32 -13.34 16.33
C PRO A 149 -7.59 -13.83 15.64
N LYS A 150 -8.44 -14.53 16.40
CA LYS A 150 -9.76 -14.95 15.91
C LYS A 150 -10.75 -13.79 16.09
N LEU A 151 -11.09 -13.15 14.98
CA LEU A 151 -12.06 -12.06 14.96
C LEU A 151 -13.48 -12.62 14.83
N ASN A 152 -14.43 -11.90 15.45
CA ASN A 152 -15.83 -12.27 15.38
C ASN A 152 -16.54 -11.43 14.32
N ILE A 153 -17.18 -12.09 13.34
CA ILE A 153 -17.95 -11.41 12.30
C ILE A 153 -19.04 -10.50 12.89
N ASN A 154 -19.65 -10.91 14.00
CA ASN A 154 -20.69 -10.19 14.72
C ASN A 154 -20.17 -9.60 16.04
N GLY A 155 -18.88 -9.26 16.13
CA GLY A 155 -18.28 -8.69 17.34
C GLY A 155 -19.04 -7.46 17.83
N SER A 156 -19.40 -7.43 19.12
CA SER A 156 -20.20 -6.34 19.70
C SER A 156 -19.54 -4.95 19.59
N GLU A 157 -18.22 -4.91 19.52
CA GLU A 157 -17.46 -3.66 19.35
C GLU A 157 -17.64 -3.03 17.96
N VAL A 158 -17.97 -3.83 16.94
CA VAL A 158 -17.95 -3.38 15.55
C VAL A 158 -19.32 -3.46 14.86
N ILE A 159 -20.16 -4.42 15.23
CA ILE A 159 -21.40 -4.71 14.48
C ILE A 159 -22.35 -3.50 14.37
N GLY A 160 -22.37 -2.63 15.35
CA GLY A 160 -23.21 -1.43 15.36
C GLY A 160 -22.83 -0.36 14.30
N PHE A 161 -21.70 -0.52 13.63
CA PHE A 161 -21.27 0.36 12.53
C PHE A 161 -21.72 -0.13 11.16
N PHE A 162 -22.22 -1.38 11.08
CA PHE A 162 -22.66 -2.00 9.84
C PHE A 162 -24.18 -1.96 9.72
N HIS A 163 -24.66 -1.57 8.57
CA HIS A 163 -26.09 -1.52 8.25
C HIS A 163 -26.32 -1.96 6.81
N HIS A 164 -27.54 -2.34 6.48
CA HIS A 164 -27.95 -2.71 5.12
C HIS A 164 -27.96 -1.49 4.22
N VAL A 165 -27.57 -1.67 2.96
CA VAL A 165 -27.62 -0.65 1.91
C VAL A 165 -28.49 -1.17 0.77
N GLU A 166 -29.47 -0.35 0.38
CA GLU A 166 -30.35 -0.65 -0.76
C GLU A 166 -29.58 -0.67 -2.08
N ALA A 167 -30.03 -1.50 -3.01
CA ALA A 167 -29.42 -1.58 -4.33
C ALA A 167 -29.37 -0.22 -5.03
N LEU A 168 -28.31 0.04 -5.79
CA LEU A 168 -28.15 1.27 -6.55
C LEU A 168 -29.18 1.32 -7.68
N ASP A 169 -30.08 2.29 -7.64
CA ASP A 169 -31.01 2.62 -8.74
C ASP A 169 -30.44 3.76 -9.57
N CYS A 170 -29.60 3.41 -10.55
CA CYS A 170 -29.02 4.35 -11.51
C CYS A 170 -30.02 4.80 -12.59
N SER A 171 -31.15 4.11 -12.73
CA SER A 171 -32.18 4.43 -13.72
C SER A 171 -33.14 5.53 -13.23
N LYS A 172 -33.13 5.83 -11.91
CA LYS A 172 -34.02 6.84 -11.32
C LYS A 172 -33.80 8.20 -11.96
N ASN A 173 -34.84 8.74 -12.56
CA ASN A 173 -34.83 10.04 -13.27
C ASN A 173 -33.84 10.09 -14.46
N LYS A 174 -33.43 8.96 -15.01
CA LYS A 174 -32.58 8.88 -16.19
C LYS A 174 -33.20 7.99 -17.27
N GLU A 175 -32.98 8.39 -18.48
CA GLU A 175 -33.34 7.56 -19.62
C GLU A 175 -32.33 6.41 -19.78
N LYS A 176 -32.82 5.24 -20.18
CA LYS A 176 -31.95 4.10 -20.52
C LYS A 176 -31.05 4.46 -21.70
N GLU A 177 -29.91 3.79 -21.74
CA GLU A 177 -28.90 3.99 -22.78
C GLU A 177 -29.52 3.83 -24.20
N TRP A 178 -29.21 4.80 -25.06
CA TRP A 178 -29.65 4.76 -26.47
C TRP A 178 -28.75 3.87 -27.32
N ALA A 179 -27.52 3.67 -26.89
CA ALA A 179 -26.56 2.81 -27.55
C ALA A 179 -25.62 2.15 -26.52
N TYR A 180 -25.11 1.00 -26.86
CA TYR A 180 -24.20 0.19 -26.05
C TYR A 180 -23.26 -0.63 -26.94
N VAL A 181 -22.26 -1.26 -26.38
CA VAL A 181 -21.43 -2.28 -27.05
C VAL A 181 -21.93 -3.65 -26.64
N ASP A 182 -22.27 -4.50 -27.64
CA ASP A 182 -22.75 -5.84 -27.38
C ASP A 182 -21.63 -6.82 -27.01
N GLU A 183 -21.99 -8.06 -26.66
CA GLU A 183 -21.05 -9.11 -26.26
C GLU A 183 -20.02 -9.45 -27.37
N LYS A 184 -20.31 -9.14 -28.62
CA LYS A 184 -19.38 -9.33 -29.75
C LYS A 184 -18.45 -8.15 -29.97
N GLY A 185 -18.60 -7.05 -29.20
CA GLY A 185 -17.84 -5.82 -29.37
C GLY A 185 -18.35 -4.92 -30.51
N LEU A 186 -19.61 -5.08 -30.88
CA LEU A 186 -20.22 -4.29 -31.90
C LEU A 186 -21.06 -3.17 -31.28
N PHE A 187 -20.95 -1.98 -31.85
CA PHE A 187 -21.83 -0.87 -31.51
C PHE A 187 -23.27 -1.22 -31.83
N THR A 188 -24.19 -1.05 -30.90
CA THR A 188 -25.60 -1.38 -31.05
C THR A 188 -26.47 -0.24 -30.55
N MET A 189 -27.38 0.24 -31.40
CA MET A 189 -28.42 1.21 -31.02
C MET A 189 -29.62 0.47 -30.41
N SER A 190 -30.07 0.95 -29.26
CA SER A 190 -31.22 0.38 -28.53
C SER A 190 -32.50 0.46 -29.41
N SER A 191 -33.14 -0.68 -29.61
CA SER A 191 -34.44 -0.73 -30.32
C SER A 191 -35.53 0.06 -29.59
N ASP A 192 -35.43 0.16 -28.29
CA ASP A 192 -36.34 0.91 -27.43
C ASP A 192 -36.14 2.44 -27.64
N ALA A 193 -34.89 2.91 -27.66
CA ALA A 193 -34.57 4.31 -27.95
C ALA A 193 -34.99 4.70 -29.38
N ILE A 194 -34.74 3.82 -30.36
CA ILE A 194 -35.20 4.05 -31.77
C ILE A 194 -36.70 4.26 -31.81
N LYS A 195 -37.47 3.42 -31.09
CA LYS A 195 -38.94 3.54 -31.06
C LYS A 195 -39.40 4.83 -30.35
N ARG A 196 -38.82 5.16 -29.21
CA ARG A 196 -39.21 6.33 -28.41
C ARG A 196 -38.95 7.64 -29.11
N HIS A 197 -37.84 7.76 -29.84
CA HIS A 197 -37.41 8.98 -30.51
C HIS A 197 -37.74 9.01 -32.01
N GLY A 198 -38.53 8.03 -32.51
CA GLY A 198 -38.91 7.93 -33.92
C GLY A 198 -37.74 7.70 -34.88
N GLY A 199 -36.64 7.19 -34.36
CA GLY A 199 -35.36 7.00 -35.04
C GLY A 199 -34.24 7.81 -34.35
N ILE A 200 -33.02 7.27 -34.35
CA ILE A 200 -31.84 7.92 -33.81
C ILE A 200 -30.66 7.87 -34.77
N LYS A 201 -29.84 8.91 -34.79
CA LYS A 201 -28.56 8.96 -35.50
C LYS A 201 -27.44 9.19 -34.52
N CYS A 202 -26.42 8.34 -34.57
CA CYS A 202 -25.30 8.41 -33.61
C CYS A 202 -23.99 8.75 -34.31
N THR A 203 -23.13 9.46 -33.59
CA THR A 203 -21.73 9.70 -33.91
C THR A 203 -20.86 9.21 -32.77
N ILE A 204 -19.64 8.79 -33.08
CA ILE A 204 -18.67 8.30 -32.11
C ILE A 204 -17.35 9.03 -32.28
N ALA A 205 -16.70 9.36 -31.15
CA ALA A 205 -15.35 9.89 -31.10
C ALA A 205 -14.49 9.02 -30.14
N TYR A 206 -13.55 8.32 -30.72
CA TYR A 206 -12.61 7.52 -29.91
C TYR A 206 -11.64 8.44 -29.16
N PHE A 207 -11.23 8.00 -27.96
CA PHE A 207 -10.22 8.72 -27.20
C PHE A 207 -9.14 7.78 -26.67
N GLU A 208 -7.96 8.35 -26.46
CA GLU A 208 -6.75 7.61 -26.08
C GLU A 208 -5.94 8.36 -25.06
N ARG A 209 -5.11 7.63 -24.35
CA ARG A 209 -4.14 8.16 -23.41
C ARG A 209 -3.08 8.99 -24.16
N VAL A 210 -2.79 10.19 -23.63
CA VAL A 210 -1.55 10.92 -23.94
C VAL A 210 -0.53 10.67 -22.83
N ASP A 211 -0.97 10.85 -21.58
CA ASP A 211 -0.27 10.50 -20.35
C ASP A 211 -1.30 10.26 -19.22
N ASP A 212 -0.85 10.07 -18.00
CA ASP A 212 -1.75 9.80 -16.86
C ASP A 212 -2.64 10.99 -16.46
N ASN A 213 -2.45 12.16 -17.04
CA ASN A 213 -3.24 13.36 -16.74
C ASN A 213 -3.98 13.93 -17.95
N ARG A 214 -3.68 13.46 -19.14
CA ARG A 214 -4.23 13.99 -20.40
C ARG A 214 -4.67 12.87 -21.33
N LEU A 215 -5.77 13.11 -22.00
CA LEU A 215 -6.30 12.26 -23.07
C LEU A 215 -6.50 13.08 -24.36
N LYS A 216 -6.52 12.40 -25.48
CA LYS A 216 -6.82 12.97 -26.80
C LYS A 216 -8.10 12.37 -27.33
N ILE A 217 -9.08 13.24 -27.69
CA ILE A 217 -10.32 12.84 -28.33
C ILE A 217 -10.17 13.02 -29.83
N GLY A 218 -10.50 11.98 -30.58
CA GLY A 218 -10.52 12.00 -32.03
C GLY A 218 -11.69 12.79 -32.63
N ARG A 219 -11.79 12.76 -33.95
CA ARG A 219 -12.94 13.37 -34.65
C ARG A 219 -14.19 12.53 -34.45
N GLN A 220 -15.36 13.20 -34.39
CA GLN A 220 -16.65 12.53 -34.44
C GLN A 220 -16.88 11.97 -35.86
N ILE A 221 -17.25 10.69 -35.89
CA ILE A 221 -17.62 9.99 -37.14
C ILE A 221 -18.99 9.34 -36.97
N PRO A 222 -19.80 9.28 -38.04
CA PRO A 222 -21.06 8.54 -38.00
C PRO A 222 -20.82 7.06 -37.69
N ILE A 223 -21.74 6.46 -36.93
CA ILE A 223 -21.70 5.03 -36.58
C ILE A 223 -23.12 4.44 -36.67
N THR A 224 -23.19 3.18 -37.06
CA THR A 224 -24.44 2.41 -37.19
C THR A 224 -24.36 1.10 -36.42
N SER A 225 -25.53 0.56 -36.05
CA SER A 225 -25.58 -0.76 -35.39
C SER A 225 -24.87 -1.83 -36.22
N GLY A 226 -24.10 -2.69 -35.52
CA GLY A 226 -23.28 -3.73 -36.15
C GLY A 226 -21.87 -3.28 -36.52
N SER A 227 -21.52 -1.99 -36.35
CA SER A 227 -20.14 -1.50 -36.56
C SER A 227 -19.21 -1.98 -35.45
N PRO A 228 -18.01 -2.54 -35.78
CA PRO A 228 -17.03 -2.89 -34.75
C PRO A 228 -16.45 -1.64 -34.11
N MET A 229 -16.13 -1.77 -32.82
CA MET A 229 -15.34 -0.75 -32.13
C MET A 229 -13.88 -0.83 -32.60
N ASN A 230 -13.26 0.33 -32.84
CA ASN A 230 -11.88 0.42 -33.34
C ASN A 230 -10.86 0.69 -32.24
N LYS A 231 -11.31 1.13 -31.07
CA LYS A 231 -10.51 1.37 -29.86
C LYS A 231 -11.35 1.09 -28.63
N ASP A 232 -10.69 0.87 -27.51
CA ASP A 232 -11.34 0.49 -26.25
C ASP A 232 -12.33 1.54 -25.75
N TYR A 233 -12.10 2.84 -26.00
CA TYR A 233 -12.83 3.93 -25.37
C TYR A 233 -13.40 4.91 -26.39
N ALA A 234 -14.65 5.31 -26.20
CA ALA A 234 -15.29 6.28 -27.06
C ALA A 234 -16.34 7.13 -26.33
N VAL A 235 -16.50 8.36 -26.81
CA VAL A 235 -17.69 9.19 -26.55
C VAL A 235 -18.66 8.95 -27.67
N VAL A 236 -19.92 8.63 -27.35
CA VAL A 236 -21.01 8.53 -28.28
C VAL A 236 -22.00 9.67 -28.09
N GLU A 237 -22.47 10.26 -29.18
CA GLU A 237 -23.52 11.27 -29.16
C GLU A 237 -24.60 10.85 -30.17
N CYS A 238 -25.85 10.80 -29.71
CA CYS A 238 -26.99 10.42 -30.52
C CYS A 238 -28.01 11.55 -30.53
N LEU A 239 -28.68 11.73 -31.69
CA LEU A 239 -29.75 12.68 -31.95
C LEU A 239 -30.98 11.92 -32.39
N GLY A 240 -32.09 12.11 -31.68
CA GLY A 240 -33.41 11.59 -32.04
C GLY A 240 -34.07 12.41 -33.14
N ASN A 241 -35.02 11.82 -33.85
CA ASN A 241 -35.84 12.56 -34.82
C ASN A 241 -36.71 13.62 -34.15
N ASP A 242 -37.00 13.47 -32.86
CA ASP A 242 -37.69 14.44 -32.00
C ASP A 242 -36.77 15.56 -31.49
N GLN A 243 -35.51 15.63 -31.94
CA GLN A 243 -34.47 16.60 -31.59
C GLN A 243 -33.89 16.41 -30.18
N GLU A 244 -34.27 15.37 -29.47
CA GLU A 244 -33.62 15.01 -28.18
C GLU A 244 -32.20 14.53 -28.41
N LYS A 245 -31.33 14.80 -27.44
CA LYS A 245 -29.90 14.49 -27.52
C LYS A 245 -29.47 13.59 -26.36
N TRP A 246 -28.68 12.61 -26.69
CA TRP A 246 -28.09 11.72 -25.67
C TRP A 246 -26.59 11.61 -25.87
N LYS A 247 -25.82 11.65 -24.78
CA LYS A 247 -24.38 11.55 -24.78
C LYS A 247 -23.92 10.61 -23.68
N HIS A 248 -23.02 9.70 -24.05
CA HIS A 248 -22.51 8.67 -23.11
C HIS A 248 -21.08 8.26 -23.43
N LEU A 249 -20.49 7.44 -22.54
CA LEU A 249 -19.21 6.76 -22.75
C LEU A 249 -19.44 5.31 -23.09
N LEU A 250 -18.71 4.84 -24.07
CA LEU A 250 -18.65 3.42 -24.42
C LEU A 250 -17.22 2.91 -24.20
N TRP A 251 -17.12 1.71 -23.68
CA TRP A 251 -15.87 1.00 -23.54
C TRP A 251 -16.05 -0.49 -23.82
N THR A 252 -15.00 -1.11 -24.32
CA THR A 252 -14.93 -2.55 -24.62
C THR A 252 -13.45 -2.94 -24.75
N ILE A 253 -13.17 -4.21 -24.76
CA ILE A 253 -11.85 -4.71 -25.14
C ILE A 253 -11.79 -4.87 -26.66
N VAL A 254 -10.90 -4.13 -27.29
CA VAL A 254 -10.56 -4.30 -28.71
C VAL A 254 -9.22 -5.04 -28.79
N PRO A 255 -9.22 -6.35 -29.10
CA PRO A 255 -7.99 -7.13 -29.10
C PRO A 255 -7.00 -6.65 -30.16
N ASP A 256 -5.76 -6.40 -29.76
CA ASP A 256 -4.62 -6.20 -30.67
C ASP A 256 -4.19 -7.56 -31.24
N ARG A 257 -4.71 -7.92 -32.40
CA ARG A 257 -4.46 -9.22 -33.03
C ARG A 257 -3.01 -9.40 -33.49
N LYS A 258 -2.34 -8.31 -33.85
CA LYS A 258 -0.92 -8.36 -34.19
C LYS A 258 -0.07 -8.66 -32.95
N LYS A 259 -0.31 -7.95 -31.88
CA LYS A 259 0.37 -8.21 -30.62
C LYS A 259 0.08 -9.63 -30.11
N GLU A 260 -1.16 -10.09 -30.21
CA GLU A 260 -1.53 -11.46 -29.84
C GLU A 260 -0.71 -12.50 -30.63
N GLU A 261 -0.51 -12.26 -31.94
CA GLU A 261 0.34 -13.09 -32.78
C GLU A 261 1.80 -13.03 -32.36
N ASP A 262 2.35 -11.82 -32.14
CA ASP A 262 3.73 -11.62 -31.68
C ASP A 262 3.98 -12.35 -30.34
N LEU A 263 3.06 -12.24 -29.37
CA LEU A 263 3.14 -12.90 -28.07
C LEU A 263 3.10 -14.44 -28.19
N SER A 264 2.36 -14.98 -29.18
CA SER A 264 2.26 -16.42 -29.41
C SER A 264 3.60 -17.06 -29.83
N HIS A 265 4.53 -16.27 -30.36
CA HIS A 265 5.88 -16.71 -30.75
C HIS A 265 6.89 -16.66 -29.58
N ILE A 266 6.54 -16.05 -28.45
CA ILE A 266 7.42 -16.02 -27.27
C ILE A 266 7.50 -17.43 -26.68
N LYS A 267 8.73 -17.97 -26.63
CA LYS A 267 8.99 -19.28 -26.05
C LYS A 267 8.77 -19.22 -24.53
N LYS A 268 7.84 -20.00 -24.06
CA LYS A 268 7.58 -20.14 -22.61
C LYS A 268 8.73 -20.88 -21.92
N SER A 269 9.00 -20.53 -20.65
CA SER A 269 9.95 -21.26 -19.81
C SER A 269 9.55 -22.74 -19.66
N PRO A 270 10.50 -23.67 -19.59
CA PRO A 270 10.19 -25.09 -19.37
C PRO A 270 9.41 -25.36 -18.07
N ASP A 271 9.61 -24.53 -17.07
CA ASP A 271 8.97 -24.60 -15.77
C ASP A 271 7.68 -23.76 -15.68
N TRP A 272 7.27 -23.13 -16.78
CA TRP A 272 6.02 -22.34 -16.79
C TRP A 272 4.78 -23.13 -16.32
N SER A 273 3.94 -22.53 -15.46
CA SER A 273 2.74 -23.17 -14.92
C SER A 273 1.69 -23.49 -15.98
N GLY A 274 1.54 -22.63 -16.98
CA GLY A 274 0.46 -22.65 -17.94
C GLY A 274 -0.79 -21.90 -17.50
N LEU A 275 -0.80 -21.27 -16.34
CA LEU A 275 -1.98 -20.61 -15.77
C LEU A 275 -2.09 -19.15 -16.22
N ASP A 276 -3.33 -18.73 -16.50
CA ASP A 276 -3.73 -17.32 -16.52
C ASP A 276 -3.84 -16.79 -15.09
N VAL A 277 -3.86 -15.47 -14.93
CA VAL A 277 -4.11 -14.80 -13.64
C VAL A 277 -5.34 -13.91 -13.75
N TYR A 278 -6.37 -14.23 -12.96
CA TYR A 278 -7.55 -13.40 -12.75
C TYR A 278 -7.51 -12.85 -11.34
N PHE A 279 -7.06 -11.60 -11.19
CA PHE A 279 -6.80 -10.96 -9.92
C PHE A 279 -7.74 -9.76 -9.74
N ILE A 280 -8.80 -9.91 -8.94
CA ILE A 280 -9.73 -8.83 -8.60
C ILE A 280 -9.62 -8.45 -7.13
N GLY A 281 -9.71 -7.15 -6.84
CA GLY A 281 -9.61 -6.61 -5.50
C GLY A 281 -10.63 -5.52 -5.20
N PHE A 282 -10.87 -5.32 -3.90
CA PHE A 282 -11.68 -4.24 -3.35
C PHE A 282 -10.87 -3.46 -2.33
N ASP A 283 -10.98 -2.14 -2.38
CA ASP A 283 -10.30 -1.25 -1.44
C ASP A 283 -10.92 -1.37 -0.03
N SER A 284 -10.07 -1.31 0.97
CA SER A 284 -10.47 -1.07 2.36
C SER A 284 -11.38 -2.12 3.01
N LEU A 285 -11.32 -3.40 2.62
CA LEU A 285 -12.14 -4.45 3.21
C LEU A 285 -11.34 -5.47 4.04
N SER A 286 -11.54 -5.44 5.36
CA SER A 286 -11.07 -6.51 6.23
C SER A 286 -11.69 -7.86 5.86
N GLN A 287 -11.08 -8.98 6.30
CA GLN A 287 -11.69 -10.29 6.14
C GLN A 287 -13.10 -10.35 6.73
N MET A 288 -13.32 -9.70 7.89
CA MET A 288 -14.63 -9.69 8.52
C MET A 288 -15.62 -8.75 7.82
N SER A 289 -15.19 -7.56 7.37
CA SER A 289 -16.04 -6.64 6.60
C SER A 289 -16.46 -7.25 5.27
N PHE A 290 -15.55 -7.92 4.58
CA PHE A 290 -15.84 -8.64 3.34
C PHE A 290 -16.91 -9.73 3.56
N ARG A 291 -16.77 -10.53 4.62
CA ARG A 291 -17.76 -11.55 5.00
C ARG A 291 -19.11 -10.97 5.41
N ARG A 292 -19.14 -9.76 6.01
CA ARG A 292 -20.39 -9.08 6.39
C ARG A 292 -21.13 -8.52 5.18
N LYS A 293 -20.38 -7.95 4.23
CA LYS A 293 -20.92 -7.14 3.15
C LYS A 293 -21.01 -7.85 1.81
N LEU A 294 -20.20 -8.88 1.60
CA LEU A 294 -20.18 -9.68 0.38
C LEU A 294 -20.40 -11.18 0.68
N PRO A 295 -21.42 -11.56 1.49
CA PRO A 295 -21.61 -12.93 1.95
C PRO A 295 -21.94 -13.92 0.82
N LYS A 296 -22.68 -13.50 -0.22
CA LYS A 296 -23.00 -14.34 -1.40
C LYS A 296 -21.73 -14.66 -2.18
N THR A 297 -20.89 -13.63 -2.38
CA THR A 297 -19.59 -13.77 -3.03
C THR A 297 -18.68 -14.71 -2.27
N VAL A 298 -18.51 -14.51 -0.94
CA VAL A 298 -17.67 -15.37 -0.11
C VAL A 298 -18.14 -16.82 -0.16
N LYS A 299 -19.43 -17.05 0.01
CA LYS A 299 -20.00 -18.39 -0.07
C LYS A 299 -19.70 -19.04 -1.43
N TYR A 300 -19.90 -18.30 -2.51
CA TYR A 300 -19.69 -18.81 -3.87
C TYR A 300 -18.22 -19.18 -4.14
N ILE A 301 -17.26 -18.33 -3.74
CA ILE A 301 -15.84 -18.63 -3.97
C ILE A 301 -15.35 -19.78 -3.09
N GLU A 302 -15.82 -19.89 -1.83
CA GLU A 302 -15.45 -20.99 -0.95
C GLU A 302 -16.05 -22.32 -1.40
N GLU A 303 -17.33 -22.36 -1.83
CA GLU A 303 -18.03 -23.60 -2.21
C GLU A 303 -17.73 -24.02 -3.65
N GLU A 304 -17.68 -23.07 -4.59
CA GLU A 304 -17.64 -23.39 -6.01
C GLU A 304 -16.22 -23.31 -6.61
N PHE A 305 -15.36 -22.44 -6.10
CA PHE A 305 -13.95 -22.36 -6.49
C PHE A 305 -13.03 -23.12 -5.53
N ASP A 306 -13.55 -23.63 -4.40
CA ASP A 306 -12.72 -24.20 -3.34
C ASP A 306 -11.67 -23.19 -2.84
N ALA A 307 -11.97 -21.89 -2.88
CA ALA A 307 -11.00 -20.86 -2.59
C ALA A 307 -10.47 -20.95 -1.15
N VAL A 308 -9.17 -20.84 -0.99
CA VAL A 308 -8.53 -20.76 0.31
C VAL A 308 -8.45 -19.30 0.73
N VAL A 309 -9.26 -18.91 1.72
CA VAL A 309 -9.16 -17.60 2.36
C VAL A 309 -8.05 -17.65 3.41
N LEU A 310 -7.06 -16.78 3.28
CA LEU A 310 -5.90 -16.72 4.18
C LEU A 310 -6.26 -16.00 5.48
N ASP A 311 -6.37 -16.75 6.57
CA ASP A 311 -6.72 -16.19 7.89
C ASP A 311 -5.62 -15.28 8.45
N GLY A 312 -4.38 -15.51 8.04
CA GLY A 312 -3.18 -14.81 8.50
C GLY A 312 -2.58 -13.83 7.48
N TYR A 313 -3.32 -13.40 6.47
CA TYR A 313 -2.85 -12.36 5.57
C TYR A 313 -2.82 -11.01 6.31
N ASN A 314 -1.61 -10.52 6.59
CA ASN A 314 -1.34 -9.33 7.39
C ASN A 314 -0.72 -8.24 6.52
N ILE A 315 -1.24 -7.01 6.61
CA ILE A 315 -0.61 -5.86 5.94
C ILE A 315 0.80 -5.62 6.48
N ALA A 316 1.65 -5.02 5.65
CA ALA A 316 3.01 -4.66 6.02
C ALA A 316 3.28 -3.15 5.99
N GLY A 317 2.22 -2.32 5.92
CA GLY A 317 2.31 -0.86 5.89
C GLY A 317 0.95 -0.21 5.67
N ASP A 318 0.90 1.13 5.67
CA ASP A 318 -0.31 1.95 5.68
C ASP A 318 -0.87 2.23 4.27
N GLY A 319 -1.97 1.59 3.92
CA GLY A 319 -2.81 1.93 2.76
C GLY A 319 -2.44 1.24 1.46
N THR A 320 -3.25 1.53 0.44
CA THR A 320 -3.26 0.90 -0.88
C THR A 320 -1.90 0.90 -1.58
N PRO A 321 -1.13 2.02 -1.67
CA PRO A 321 0.18 1.98 -2.30
C PRO A 321 1.15 1.03 -1.60
N GLN A 322 1.13 0.99 -0.26
CA GLN A 322 2.01 0.12 0.52
C GLN A 322 1.70 -1.36 0.33
N ALA A 323 0.44 -1.73 0.10
CA ALA A 323 0.05 -3.09 -0.24
C ALA A 323 0.50 -3.45 -1.66
N PHE A 324 0.12 -2.63 -2.67
CA PHE A 324 0.38 -2.95 -4.07
C PHE A 324 1.85 -2.83 -4.48
N ILE A 325 2.63 -1.89 -3.91
CA ILE A 325 4.07 -1.84 -4.17
C ILE A 325 4.70 -3.19 -3.79
N ARG A 326 4.38 -3.73 -2.61
CA ARG A 326 4.92 -5.01 -2.16
C ARG A 326 4.42 -6.20 -2.98
N ILE A 327 3.12 -6.25 -3.30
CA ILE A 327 2.54 -7.30 -4.15
C ILE A 327 3.17 -7.30 -5.55
N LEU A 328 3.36 -6.11 -6.13
CA LEU A 328 3.73 -5.99 -7.52
C LEU A 328 5.24 -5.88 -7.76
N THR A 329 6.03 -5.54 -6.74
CA THR A 329 7.49 -5.39 -6.89
C THR A 329 8.32 -6.27 -5.95
N GLY A 330 7.72 -6.83 -4.89
CA GLY A 330 8.44 -7.56 -3.83
C GLY A 330 9.32 -6.66 -2.95
N GLN A 331 9.16 -5.33 -3.05
CA GLN A 331 9.97 -4.33 -2.34
C GLN A 331 9.08 -3.35 -1.58
N THR A 332 9.66 -2.61 -0.63
CA THR A 332 9.01 -1.49 0.03
C THR A 332 9.17 -0.22 -0.81
N GLU A 333 8.37 0.82 -0.53
CA GLU A 333 8.53 2.11 -1.20
C GLU A 333 9.90 2.75 -0.87
N GLU A 334 10.42 2.51 0.33
CA GLU A 334 11.70 3.03 0.81
C GLU A 334 12.91 2.32 0.18
N GLU A 335 12.75 1.09 -0.30
CA GLU A 335 13.79 0.35 -1.03
C GLU A 335 13.86 0.76 -2.52
N LEU A 336 12.81 1.42 -3.01
CA LEU A 336 12.67 1.83 -4.40
C LEU A 336 13.06 3.31 -4.59
N PRO A 337 13.49 3.72 -5.79
CA PRO A 337 13.76 5.11 -6.08
C PRO A 337 12.53 6.00 -5.89
N LEU A 338 12.76 7.26 -5.53
CA LEU A 338 11.72 8.25 -5.25
C LEU A 338 10.78 8.46 -6.45
N THR A 339 9.47 8.28 -6.21
CA THR A 339 8.42 8.46 -7.22
C THR A 339 7.30 9.39 -6.78
N ARG A 340 7.36 9.95 -5.57
CA ARG A 340 6.31 10.84 -5.05
C ARG A 340 6.27 12.14 -5.83
N LYS A 341 5.15 12.41 -6.52
CA LYS A 341 4.99 13.50 -7.49
C LYS A 341 5.25 14.93 -6.98
N ARG A 342 5.33 15.12 -5.67
CA ARG A 342 5.59 16.41 -5.03
C ARG A 342 7.06 16.79 -5.02
N PHE A 343 7.93 15.84 -5.27
CA PHE A 343 9.36 16.10 -5.41
C PHE A 343 9.68 16.29 -6.89
N ALA A 344 10.35 17.40 -7.21
CA ALA A 344 10.68 17.75 -8.59
C ALA A 344 11.53 16.66 -9.28
N GLU A 345 12.43 16.02 -8.51
CA GLU A 345 13.33 14.96 -8.93
C GLU A 345 12.68 13.57 -9.00
N ALA A 346 11.39 13.43 -8.66
CA ALA A 346 10.71 12.13 -8.64
C ALA A 346 10.69 11.49 -10.04
N ASN A 347 10.93 10.18 -10.06
CA ASN A 347 10.83 9.35 -11.26
C ASN A 347 9.38 8.94 -11.53
N TYR A 348 9.05 8.61 -12.77
CA TYR A 348 7.82 7.86 -13.06
C TYR A 348 7.95 6.43 -12.54
N VAL A 349 6.84 5.85 -12.07
CA VAL A 349 6.89 4.54 -11.42
C VAL A 349 7.31 3.42 -12.38
N ASP A 350 6.93 3.48 -13.65
CA ASP A 350 7.31 2.49 -14.67
C ASP A 350 8.77 2.55 -15.09
N GLU A 351 9.48 3.65 -14.79
CA GLU A 351 10.91 3.78 -15.08
C GLU A 351 11.79 3.10 -14.03
N VAL A 352 11.29 2.94 -12.79
CA VAL A 352 12.14 2.53 -11.65
C VAL A 352 11.55 1.41 -10.79
N TYR A 353 10.28 1.07 -10.93
CA TYR A 353 9.64 -0.03 -10.19
C TYR A 353 9.64 -1.32 -11.03
N PRO A 354 10.15 -2.44 -10.51
CA PRO A 354 10.16 -3.72 -11.20
C PRO A 354 8.80 -4.42 -11.10
N PHE A 355 7.78 -3.88 -11.76
CA PHE A 355 6.43 -4.41 -11.70
C PHE A 355 6.31 -5.83 -12.25
N VAL A 356 5.69 -6.73 -11.50
CA VAL A 356 5.50 -8.14 -11.87
C VAL A 356 4.72 -8.31 -13.19
N TRP A 357 3.76 -7.42 -13.52
CA TRP A 357 3.07 -7.51 -14.81
C TRP A 357 3.99 -7.34 -16.02
N LYS A 358 5.15 -6.68 -15.83
CA LYS A 358 6.18 -6.63 -16.88
C LYS A 358 6.81 -8.02 -17.08
N ASN A 359 7.09 -8.76 -16.01
CA ASN A 359 7.57 -10.15 -16.10
C ASN A 359 6.54 -11.02 -16.84
N PHE A 360 5.24 -10.83 -16.58
CA PHE A 360 4.18 -11.53 -17.30
C PHE A 360 4.16 -11.14 -18.78
N SER A 361 4.25 -9.83 -19.11
CA SER A 361 4.31 -9.37 -20.50
C SER A 361 5.53 -9.92 -21.23
N ASP A 362 6.72 -9.89 -20.60
CA ASP A 362 7.97 -10.44 -21.16
C ASP A 362 7.88 -11.98 -21.35
N ALA A 363 7.09 -12.67 -20.54
CA ALA A 363 6.77 -14.09 -20.67
C ALA A 363 5.64 -14.37 -21.69
N GLY A 364 5.15 -13.36 -22.42
CA GLY A 364 4.16 -13.51 -23.48
C GLY A 364 2.71 -13.57 -23.00
N TYR A 365 2.39 -12.90 -21.90
CA TYR A 365 1.02 -12.66 -21.47
C TYR A 365 0.50 -11.33 -22.02
N ILE A 366 -0.76 -11.31 -22.40
CA ILE A 366 -1.49 -10.05 -22.56
C ILE A 366 -1.92 -9.54 -21.17
N THR A 367 -1.81 -8.23 -20.94
CA THR A 367 -1.94 -7.66 -19.59
C THR A 367 -3.02 -6.59 -19.51
N LEU A 368 -3.74 -6.56 -18.37
CA LEU A 368 -4.72 -5.52 -18.03
C LEU A 368 -4.47 -5.01 -16.60
N TYR A 369 -4.45 -3.68 -16.44
CA TYR A 369 -4.57 -3.00 -15.15
C TYR A 369 -5.79 -2.09 -15.13
N ALA A 370 -6.74 -2.37 -14.20
CA ALA A 370 -8.05 -1.73 -14.16
C ALA A 370 -8.39 -1.22 -12.75
N GLU A 371 -8.27 0.09 -12.52
CA GLU A 371 -8.82 0.78 -11.35
C GLU A 371 -10.07 1.56 -11.75
N ASP A 372 -11.05 1.66 -10.85
CA ASP A 372 -12.36 2.27 -11.10
C ASP A 372 -12.42 3.78 -10.80
N SER A 373 -11.31 4.40 -10.46
CA SER A 373 -11.18 5.84 -10.25
C SER A 373 -9.85 6.38 -10.74
N ALA A 374 -9.89 7.47 -11.51
CA ALA A 374 -8.67 8.18 -11.90
C ALA A 374 -8.16 9.08 -10.77
N LYS A 375 -9.04 9.61 -9.91
CA LYS A 375 -8.67 10.48 -8.79
C LYS A 375 -7.98 9.74 -7.65
N LEU A 376 -8.39 8.49 -7.39
CA LEU A 376 -7.86 7.65 -6.29
C LEU A 376 -6.82 6.62 -6.75
N GLY A 377 -6.30 6.73 -7.97
CA GLY A 377 -5.40 5.72 -8.53
C GLY A 377 -4.16 5.46 -7.67
N THR A 378 -3.89 4.19 -7.41
CA THR A 378 -2.82 3.70 -6.52
C THR A 378 -1.46 4.37 -6.79
N PHE A 379 -1.07 4.43 -8.06
CA PHE A 379 0.23 4.97 -8.48
C PHE A 379 0.17 6.41 -9.00
N THR A 380 -1.01 7.04 -9.04
CA THR A 380 -1.20 8.36 -9.63
C THR A 380 -1.74 9.40 -8.64
N TYR A 381 -2.30 8.99 -7.53
CA TYR A 381 -2.76 9.92 -6.48
C TYR A 381 -1.60 10.56 -5.72
N ARG A 382 -0.67 9.77 -5.21
CA ARG A 382 0.50 10.24 -4.44
C ARG A 382 1.81 10.17 -5.23
N LEU A 383 1.91 9.20 -6.13
CA LEU A 383 3.09 8.97 -6.94
C LEU A 383 2.95 9.64 -8.29
N LYS A 384 4.04 9.77 -9.02
CA LYS A 384 4.11 10.53 -10.29
C LYS A 384 3.36 9.86 -11.44
N GLY A 385 2.92 8.62 -11.24
CA GLY A 385 2.23 7.84 -12.26
C GLY A 385 3.17 7.22 -13.29
N PHE A 386 2.57 6.80 -14.40
CA PHE A 386 3.27 6.09 -15.46
C PHE A 386 3.62 7.04 -16.61
N LYS A 387 4.85 7.02 -17.07
CA LYS A 387 5.29 7.72 -18.28
C LYS A 387 4.69 7.04 -19.51
N ASN A 388 4.89 5.72 -19.60
CA ASN A 388 4.32 4.87 -20.63
C ASN A 388 3.10 4.14 -20.09
N GLN A 389 2.25 3.63 -20.98
CA GLN A 389 1.13 2.79 -20.56
C GLN A 389 1.66 1.52 -19.87
N PRO A 390 1.21 1.20 -18.63
CA PRO A 390 1.84 0.12 -17.85
C PRO A 390 1.51 -1.29 -18.33
N THR A 391 0.36 -1.46 -18.97
CA THR A 391 -0.18 -2.75 -19.44
C THR A 391 -0.83 -2.59 -20.81
N ASP A 392 -1.15 -3.68 -21.50
CA ASP A 392 -1.75 -3.63 -22.83
C ASP A 392 -3.10 -2.92 -22.85
N HIS A 393 -3.91 -3.17 -21.84
CA HIS A 393 -5.14 -2.45 -21.56
C HIS A 393 -5.00 -1.72 -20.22
N TYR A 394 -5.34 -0.42 -20.18
CA TYR A 394 -5.21 0.42 -18.99
C TYR A 394 -6.37 1.39 -18.88
N VAL A 395 -7.27 1.15 -17.91
CA VAL A 395 -8.59 1.83 -17.89
C VAL A 395 -8.59 3.26 -17.34
N ARG A 396 -7.47 3.75 -16.79
CA ARG A 396 -7.40 5.09 -16.22
C ARG A 396 -7.93 6.17 -17.14
N THR A 397 -7.61 6.08 -18.44
CA THR A 397 -8.07 7.04 -19.47
C THR A 397 -9.60 7.09 -19.59
N PHE A 398 -10.25 5.93 -19.46
CA PHE A 398 -11.72 5.88 -19.42
C PHE A 398 -12.25 6.62 -18.19
N PHE A 399 -11.70 6.34 -16.99
CA PHE A 399 -12.18 6.97 -15.76
C PHE A 399 -11.86 8.45 -15.68
N GLN A 400 -10.75 8.93 -16.27
CA GLN A 400 -10.51 10.38 -16.42
C GLN A 400 -11.69 11.05 -17.17
N LYS A 401 -12.16 10.42 -18.26
CA LYS A 401 -13.29 10.96 -19.01
C LYS A 401 -14.62 10.76 -18.29
N ALA A 402 -14.81 9.65 -17.59
CA ALA A 402 -16.01 9.41 -16.79
C ALA A 402 -16.16 10.44 -15.64
N GLU A 403 -15.08 10.76 -14.94
CA GLU A 403 -15.06 11.77 -13.87
C GLU A 403 -15.35 13.20 -14.38
N ASP A 404 -15.07 13.49 -15.66
CA ASP A 404 -15.46 14.76 -16.30
C ASP A 404 -16.96 14.81 -16.68
N MET A 405 -17.54 13.63 -17.00
CA MET A 405 -18.90 13.58 -17.57
C MET A 405 -19.97 13.25 -16.52
N PHE A 406 -19.62 12.48 -15.49
CA PHE A 406 -20.57 12.01 -14.48
C PHE A 406 -20.23 12.59 -13.11
N SER A 407 -21.20 13.20 -12.45
CA SER A 407 -21.02 13.78 -11.11
C SER A 407 -20.88 12.73 -10.01
N ASN A 408 -21.35 11.51 -10.25
CA ASN A 408 -21.25 10.38 -9.34
C ASN A 408 -20.79 9.14 -10.10
N LEU A 409 -19.64 8.61 -9.74
CA LEU A 409 -19.06 7.41 -10.35
C LEU A 409 -19.70 6.09 -9.90
N GLN A 410 -20.64 6.10 -8.95
CA GLN A 410 -21.40 4.88 -8.63
C GLN A 410 -22.28 4.43 -9.81
N CYS A 411 -22.63 5.38 -10.71
CA CYS A 411 -23.43 5.13 -11.89
C CYS A 411 -22.75 5.68 -13.14
N LEU A 412 -22.70 4.87 -14.19
CA LEU A 412 -22.42 5.29 -15.56
C LEU A 412 -23.73 5.34 -16.33
N GLY A 413 -24.30 6.56 -16.47
CA GLY A 413 -25.65 6.69 -17.02
C GLY A 413 -26.71 6.01 -16.17
N SER A 414 -27.49 5.11 -16.73
CA SER A 414 -28.56 4.36 -16.04
C SER A 414 -28.08 3.01 -15.47
N VAL A 415 -26.79 2.70 -15.58
CA VAL A 415 -26.21 1.41 -15.15
C VAL A 415 -25.26 1.61 -13.97
N PRO A 416 -25.34 0.78 -12.92
CA PRO A 416 -24.34 0.77 -11.85
C PRO A 416 -22.93 0.53 -12.41
N MET A 417 -21.96 1.37 -12.03
CA MET A 417 -20.61 1.36 -12.57
C MET A 417 -19.90 0.02 -12.35
N HIS A 418 -20.08 -0.61 -11.20
CA HIS A 418 -19.46 -1.90 -10.91
C HIS A 418 -19.91 -3.01 -11.88
N LYS A 419 -21.16 -2.98 -12.39
CA LYS A 419 -21.63 -3.94 -13.41
C LYS A 419 -20.87 -3.76 -14.73
N GLU A 420 -20.67 -2.51 -15.15
CA GLU A 420 -19.88 -2.20 -16.33
C GLU A 420 -18.41 -2.55 -16.17
N TRP A 421 -17.87 -2.35 -14.96
CA TRP A 421 -16.49 -2.75 -14.61
C TRP A 421 -16.32 -4.28 -14.69
N TYR A 422 -17.29 -5.06 -14.18
CA TYR A 422 -17.27 -6.52 -14.35
C TYR A 422 -17.40 -6.93 -15.81
N ARG A 423 -18.24 -6.26 -16.58
CA ARG A 423 -18.38 -6.52 -18.01
C ARG A 423 -17.04 -6.34 -18.73
N TYR A 424 -16.36 -5.23 -18.51
CA TYR A 424 -15.08 -4.92 -19.15
C TYR A 424 -13.97 -5.91 -18.74
N THR A 425 -13.86 -6.24 -17.47
CA THR A 425 -12.86 -7.21 -16.98
C THR A 425 -13.14 -8.62 -17.49
N SER A 426 -14.40 -9.01 -17.61
CA SER A 426 -14.80 -10.29 -18.19
C SER A 426 -14.49 -10.35 -19.69
N GLU A 427 -14.80 -9.29 -20.43
CA GLU A 427 -14.47 -9.19 -21.86
C GLU A 427 -12.96 -9.37 -22.12
N PHE A 428 -12.11 -8.85 -21.25
CA PHE A 428 -10.65 -9.06 -21.37
C PHE A 428 -10.31 -10.54 -21.34
N MET A 429 -10.90 -11.30 -20.43
CA MET A 429 -10.65 -12.75 -20.31
C MET A 429 -11.25 -13.53 -21.50
N GLU A 430 -12.37 -13.06 -22.08
CA GLU A 430 -13.14 -13.77 -23.11
C GLU A 430 -12.68 -13.45 -24.55
N ARG A 431 -12.21 -12.23 -24.83
CA ARG A 431 -11.99 -11.76 -26.21
C ARG A 431 -10.65 -12.14 -26.83
N TYR A 432 -9.64 -12.48 -26.02
CA TYR A 432 -8.38 -13.02 -26.52
C TYR A 432 -8.52 -14.51 -26.80
N LYS A 433 -7.72 -15.02 -27.75
CA LYS A 433 -7.76 -16.44 -28.12
C LYS A 433 -7.48 -17.32 -26.90
N TYR A 434 -8.02 -18.51 -26.89
CA TYR A 434 -7.90 -19.46 -25.81
C TYR A 434 -6.45 -19.80 -25.45
N ASN A 435 -5.54 -19.81 -26.43
CA ASN A 435 -4.13 -20.08 -26.24
C ASN A 435 -3.30 -18.85 -25.84
N THR A 436 -3.89 -17.67 -25.76
CA THR A 436 -3.22 -16.45 -25.30
C THR A 436 -3.27 -16.36 -23.80
N SER A 437 -2.11 -16.38 -23.14
CA SER A 437 -2.02 -16.25 -21.67
C SER A 437 -2.38 -14.84 -21.23
N LYS A 438 -3.09 -14.72 -20.12
CA LYS A 438 -3.68 -13.46 -19.65
C LYS A 438 -3.27 -13.17 -18.20
N PHE A 439 -2.91 -11.91 -17.96
CA PHE A 439 -2.72 -11.36 -16.62
C PHE A 439 -3.65 -10.17 -16.43
N LEU A 440 -4.63 -10.33 -15.55
CA LEU A 440 -5.58 -9.28 -15.20
C LEU A 440 -5.38 -8.90 -13.73
N LEU A 441 -5.13 -7.62 -13.46
CA LEU A 441 -5.27 -6.99 -12.16
C LEU A 441 -6.34 -5.91 -12.23
N ALA A 442 -7.42 -6.10 -11.51
CA ALA A 442 -8.53 -5.17 -11.44
C ALA A 442 -8.87 -4.82 -9.99
N PHE A 443 -8.96 -3.53 -9.67
CA PHE A 443 -9.14 -3.04 -8.31
C PHE A 443 -10.24 -2.00 -8.21
N HIS A 444 -11.21 -2.26 -7.34
CA HIS A 444 -12.42 -1.47 -7.18
C HIS A 444 -12.38 -0.66 -5.89
N SER A 445 -12.42 0.66 -5.96
CA SER A 445 -12.32 1.58 -4.82
C SER A 445 -13.61 2.34 -4.51
N VAL A 446 -14.37 2.72 -5.53
CA VAL A 446 -15.50 3.67 -5.41
C VAL A 446 -16.58 3.23 -4.41
N LEU A 447 -16.81 1.92 -4.24
CA LEU A 447 -17.83 1.40 -3.34
C LEU A 447 -17.36 1.16 -1.89
N SER A 448 -16.06 1.12 -1.63
CA SER A 448 -15.55 0.68 -0.31
C SER A 448 -14.49 1.59 0.31
N HIS A 449 -13.90 2.52 -0.45
CA HIS A 449 -12.85 3.40 0.08
C HIS A 449 -13.36 4.34 1.18
N ASP A 450 -14.49 5.03 0.97
CA ASP A 450 -15.02 6.01 1.89
C ASP A 450 -16.14 5.47 2.80
N ASP A 451 -16.84 4.41 2.39
CA ASP A 451 -17.95 3.80 3.11
C ASP A 451 -17.82 2.27 3.13
N VAL A 452 -17.70 1.70 4.31
CA VAL A 452 -17.58 0.25 4.51
C VAL A 452 -18.88 -0.50 4.20
N ASN A 453 -20.03 0.16 4.14
CA ASN A 453 -21.34 -0.45 3.93
C ASN A 453 -21.76 -0.49 2.47
N LEU A 454 -21.39 0.52 1.69
CA LEU A 454 -21.88 0.71 0.32
C LEU A 454 -21.49 -0.46 -0.61
N VAL A 455 -20.37 -1.14 -0.38
CA VAL A 455 -19.93 -2.28 -1.19
C VAL A 455 -20.91 -3.44 -1.22
N GLU A 456 -21.84 -3.50 -0.26
CA GLU A 456 -22.92 -4.51 -0.22
C GLU A 456 -23.74 -4.56 -1.52
N VAL A 457 -23.88 -3.41 -2.20
CA VAL A 457 -24.63 -3.32 -3.47
C VAL A 457 -24.02 -4.17 -4.60
N ALA A 458 -22.75 -4.52 -4.47
CA ALA A 458 -22.02 -5.33 -5.46
C ALA A 458 -22.00 -6.84 -5.15
N ASP A 459 -22.50 -7.30 -4.00
CA ASP A 459 -22.36 -8.70 -3.58
C ASP A 459 -22.93 -9.70 -4.57
N GLU A 460 -24.19 -9.49 -4.96
CA GLU A 460 -24.85 -10.38 -5.92
C GLU A 460 -24.21 -10.31 -7.30
N ASP A 461 -23.89 -9.09 -7.75
CA ASP A 461 -23.29 -8.88 -9.08
C ASP A 461 -21.88 -9.47 -9.18
N THR A 462 -21.09 -9.39 -8.10
CA THR A 462 -19.77 -10.05 -8.02
C THR A 462 -19.91 -11.56 -8.12
N MET A 463 -20.84 -12.14 -7.34
CA MET A 463 -21.11 -13.58 -7.37
C MET A 463 -21.58 -14.01 -8.75
N LEU A 464 -22.51 -13.28 -9.38
CA LEU A 464 -23.04 -13.60 -10.71
C LEU A 464 -21.96 -13.49 -11.80
N ASN A 465 -21.08 -12.49 -11.72
CA ASN A 465 -19.95 -12.36 -12.63
C ASN A 465 -18.98 -13.56 -12.54
N LEU A 466 -18.58 -13.92 -11.34
CA LEU A 466 -17.73 -15.10 -11.11
C LEU A 466 -18.40 -16.38 -11.58
N LYS A 467 -19.73 -16.51 -11.38
CA LYS A 467 -20.54 -17.62 -11.86
C LYS A 467 -20.52 -17.71 -13.40
N LYS A 468 -20.78 -16.60 -14.08
CA LYS A 468 -20.73 -16.52 -15.56
C LYS A 468 -19.38 -16.98 -16.09
N LEU A 469 -18.28 -16.43 -15.53
CA LEU A 469 -16.92 -16.77 -15.96
C LEU A 469 -16.54 -18.24 -15.71
N LYS A 470 -17.03 -18.81 -14.62
CA LYS A 470 -16.84 -20.25 -14.31
C LYS A 470 -17.64 -21.13 -15.27
N GLU A 471 -18.94 -20.84 -15.45
CA GLU A 471 -19.83 -21.63 -16.29
C GLU A 471 -19.46 -21.58 -17.78
N SER A 472 -18.90 -20.47 -18.25
CA SER A 472 -18.36 -20.33 -19.62
C SER A 472 -17.00 -21.04 -19.82
N GLY A 473 -16.38 -21.53 -18.73
CA GLY A 473 -15.05 -22.14 -18.79
C GLY A 473 -13.90 -21.10 -18.90
N THR A 474 -14.20 -19.82 -18.88
CA THR A 474 -13.20 -18.74 -19.02
C THR A 474 -12.12 -18.79 -17.95
N LEU A 475 -12.47 -19.24 -16.73
CA LEU A 475 -11.53 -19.37 -15.61
C LEU A 475 -10.99 -20.80 -15.42
N ASP A 476 -11.27 -21.74 -16.33
CA ASP A 476 -10.84 -23.14 -16.21
C ASP A 476 -9.31 -23.33 -16.16
N ASN A 477 -8.56 -22.34 -16.59
CA ASN A 477 -7.09 -22.33 -16.57
C ASN A 477 -6.52 -21.13 -15.82
N ALA A 478 -7.27 -20.48 -14.93
CA ALA A 478 -6.82 -19.28 -14.25
C ALA A 478 -6.56 -19.51 -12.75
N LEU A 479 -5.44 -18.99 -12.23
CA LEU A 479 -5.33 -18.66 -10.82
C LEU A 479 -6.32 -17.53 -10.53
N VAL A 480 -7.33 -17.80 -9.70
CA VAL A 480 -8.33 -16.80 -9.29
C VAL A 480 -7.94 -16.24 -7.93
N ILE A 481 -7.73 -14.93 -7.88
CA ILE A 481 -7.46 -14.16 -6.66
C ILE A 481 -8.60 -13.18 -6.45
N VAL A 482 -9.24 -13.23 -5.27
CA VAL A 482 -10.21 -12.23 -4.80
C VAL A 482 -9.70 -11.67 -3.48
N MET A 483 -9.47 -10.36 -3.41
CA MET A 483 -8.78 -9.78 -2.27
C MET A 483 -9.26 -8.39 -1.88
N ALA A 484 -8.76 -7.92 -0.75
CA ALA A 484 -8.67 -6.51 -0.37
C ALA A 484 -7.22 -6.17 0.02
N ASP A 485 -6.84 -4.92 -0.15
CA ASP A 485 -5.49 -4.42 0.12
C ASP A 485 -5.22 -4.22 1.62
N HIS A 486 -6.17 -3.65 2.34
CA HIS A 486 -6.21 -3.45 3.79
C HIS A 486 -7.67 -3.37 4.28
N GLY A 487 -7.90 -3.36 5.58
CA GLY A 487 -9.21 -3.06 6.14
C GLY A 487 -9.45 -1.55 6.22
N HIS A 488 -10.70 -1.15 6.52
CA HIS A 488 -11.10 0.25 6.47
C HIS A 488 -10.35 1.10 7.52
N ARG A 489 -9.69 2.18 7.08
CA ARG A 489 -8.84 3.04 7.93
C ARG A 489 -9.57 4.20 8.57
N PHE A 490 -10.60 4.72 7.91
CA PHE A 490 -11.28 5.98 8.27
C PHE A 490 -12.62 5.78 8.95
N ALA A 491 -13.20 4.58 8.92
CA ALA A 491 -14.47 4.31 9.60
C ALA A 491 -14.33 4.38 11.13
N LYS A 492 -15.36 4.84 11.79
CA LYS A 492 -15.39 4.98 13.26
C LYS A 492 -15.08 3.67 13.99
N PHE A 493 -15.48 2.52 13.45
CA PHE A 493 -15.19 1.23 14.07
C PHE A 493 -13.67 0.90 14.13
N ARG A 494 -12.84 1.50 13.25
CA ARG A 494 -11.37 1.38 13.32
C ARG A 494 -10.85 1.81 14.70
N ALA A 495 -11.59 2.66 15.40
CA ALA A 495 -11.27 3.11 16.73
C ALA A 495 -11.51 2.03 17.82
N THR A 496 -12.16 0.91 17.52
CA THR A 496 -12.31 -0.22 18.46
C THR A 496 -11.08 -1.14 18.40
N HIS A 497 -10.98 -2.08 19.35
CA HIS A 497 -9.88 -3.05 19.31
C HIS A 497 -9.99 -4.01 18.11
N GLN A 498 -11.16 -4.57 17.89
CA GLN A 498 -11.38 -5.45 16.74
C GLN A 498 -11.21 -4.68 15.44
N GLY A 499 -11.69 -3.43 15.34
CA GLY A 499 -11.54 -2.60 14.15
C GLY A 499 -10.08 -2.32 13.80
N GLN A 500 -9.22 -2.14 14.81
CA GLN A 500 -7.77 -2.01 14.62
C GLN A 500 -7.14 -3.29 14.02
N LEU A 501 -7.56 -4.45 14.50
CA LEU A 501 -7.10 -5.73 13.95
C LEU A 501 -7.68 -5.99 12.55
N GLU A 502 -8.93 -5.58 12.32
CA GLU A 502 -9.60 -5.69 11.02
C GLU A 502 -8.89 -4.84 9.95
N GLU A 503 -8.39 -3.64 10.28
CA GLU A 503 -7.56 -2.86 9.34
C GLU A 503 -6.35 -3.66 8.84
N ARG A 504 -5.75 -4.45 9.71
CA ARG A 504 -4.48 -5.17 9.46
C ARG A 504 -4.66 -6.57 8.88
N LEU A 505 -5.87 -7.10 8.87
CA LEU A 505 -6.22 -8.43 8.34
C LEU A 505 -7.25 -8.29 7.22
N PRO A 506 -6.84 -7.85 6.03
CA PRO A 506 -7.73 -7.77 4.88
C PRO A 506 -8.15 -9.14 4.37
N PHE A 507 -9.20 -9.17 3.56
CA PHE A 507 -9.62 -10.37 2.88
C PHE A 507 -8.63 -10.74 1.77
N PHE A 508 -8.17 -11.97 1.75
CA PHE A 508 -7.34 -12.49 0.66
C PHE A 508 -7.61 -13.95 0.40
N SER A 509 -8.03 -14.27 -0.82
CA SER A 509 -8.34 -15.63 -1.21
C SER A 509 -7.67 -16.02 -2.53
N LEU A 510 -7.29 -17.29 -2.65
CA LEU A 510 -6.70 -17.86 -3.87
C LEU A 510 -7.39 -19.18 -4.19
N SER A 511 -7.60 -19.44 -5.47
CA SER A 511 -8.07 -20.71 -6.00
C SER A 511 -7.26 -21.11 -7.23
N LEU A 512 -6.77 -22.34 -7.26
CA LEU A 512 -6.21 -22.98 -8.45
C LEU A 512 -7.32 -23.71 -9.22
N PRO A 513 -7.26 -23.76 -10.56
CA PRO A 513 -8.23 -24.50 -11.36
C PRO A 513 -8.29 -25.96 -10.96
N LYS A 514 -9.48 -26.57 -10.97
CA LYS A 514 -9.68 -27.96 -10.54
C LYS A 514 -8.75 -28.93 -11.26
N LYS A 515 -8.67 -28.87 -12.57
CA LYS A 515 -7.78 -29.74 -13.38
C LYS A 515 -6.31 -29.57 -12.99
N PHE A 516 -5.87 -28.33 -12.69
CA PHE A 516 -4.49 -28.05 -12.31
C PHE A 516 -4.18 -28.60 -10.91
N ARG A 517 -5.02 -28.34 -9.91
CA ARG A 517 -4.81 -28.79 -8.53
C ARG A 517 -4.93 -30.31 -8.35
N GLU A 518 -5.58 -31.02 -9.28
CA GLU A 518 -5.68 -32.48 -9.32
C GLU A 518 -4.50 -33.13 -10.10
N SER A 519 -3.78 -32.37 -10.90
CA SER A 519 -2.60 -32.82 -11.63
C SER A 519 -1.40 -33.07 -10.72
N ASP A 520 -0.42 -33.81 -11.20
CA ASP A 520 0.85 -34.01 -10.48
C ASP A 520 1.58 -32.70 -10.23
N LYS A 521 1.49 -31.76 -11.18
CA LYS A 521 2.09 -30.42 -11.08
C LYS A 521 1.48 -29.57 -9.97
N GLY A 522 0.15 -29.61 -9.80
CA GLY A 522 -0.57 -28.68 -8.89
C GLY A 522 -0.93 -29.25 -7.52
N ARG A 523 -0.95 -30.57 -7.37
CA ARG A 523 -1.47 -31.24 -6.16
C ARG A 523 -0.74 -30.85 -4.87
N THR A 524 0.57 -30.83 -4.92
CA THR A 524 1.40 -30.47 -3.76
C THR A 524 1.26 -28.99 -3.41
N ALA A 525 1.30 -28.10 -4.40
CA ALA A 525 1.07 -26.67 -4.20
C ALA A 525 -0.31 -26.38 -3.59
N TRP A 526 -1.35 -27.09 -4.05
CA TRP A 526 -2.70 -26.96 -3.50
C TRP A 526 -2.80 -27.41 -2.03
N ARG A 527 -2.14 -28.52 -1.69
CA ARG A 527 -2.02 -29.00 -0.30
C ARG A 527 -1.32 -27.95 0.57
N ASN A 528 -0.24 -27.37 0.09
CA ASN A 528 0.53 -26.35 0.80
C ASN A 528 -0.28 -25.07 1.00
N LEU A 529 -0.98 -24.57 -0.03
CA LEU A 529 -1.86 -23.41 0.08
C LEU A 529 -2.90 -23.61 1.18
N LYS A 530 -3.54 -24.78 1.25
CA LYS A 530 -4.49 -25.10 2.33
C LYS A 530 -3.83 -25.18 3.71
N ALA A 531 -2.62 -25.70 3.80
CA ALA A 531 -1.86 -25.76 5.05
C ALA A 531 -1.39 -24.37 5.52
N ASN A 532 -1.13 -23.46 4.57
CA ASN A 532 -0.71 -22.09 4.85
C ASN A 532 -1.87 -21.15 5.22
N LYS A 533 -3.12 -21.58 5.13
CA LYS A 533 -4.31 -20.79 5.46
C LYS A 533 -4.18 -20.04 6.79
N ALA A 534 -3.67 -20.69 7.83
CA ALA A 534 -3.50 -20.13 9.17
C ALA A 534 -2.06 -19.69 9.48
N ARG A 535 -1.22 -19.51 8.45
CA ARG A 535 0.15 -18.99 8.61
C ARG A 535 0.16 -17.47 8.42
N LEU A 536 1.21 -16.83 8.94
CA LEU A 536 1.50 -15.43 8.63
C LEU A 536 1.90 -15.33 7.17
N VAL A 537 1.06 -14.65 6.40
CA VAL A 537 1.27 -14.32 4.98
C VAL A 537 1.23 -12.80 4.81
N THR A 538 2.04 -12.26 3.93
CA THR A 538 2.16 -10.82 3.69
C THR A 538 2.08 -10.50 2.20
N PRO A 539 1.95 -9.22 1.82
CA PRO A 539 2.02 -8.80 0.42
C PRO A 539 3.28 -9.27 -0.32
N PHE A 540 4.41 -9.43 0.37
CA PHE A 540 5.65 -9.97 -0.21
C PHE A 540 5.51 -11.42 -0.63
N ASP A 541 4.75 -12.22 0.11
CA ASP A 541 4.51 -13.63 -0.21
C ASP A 541 3.63 -13.77 -1.45
N ILE A 542 2.69 -12.83 -1.65
CA ILE A 542 1.86 -12.80 -2.85
C ILE A 542 2.72 -12.48 -4.09
N HIS A 543 3.69 -11.56 -3.97
CA HIS A 543 4.65 -11.32 -5.04
C HIS A 543 5.40 -12.61 -5.44
N ALA A 544 5.97 -13.32 -4.45
CA ALA A 544 6.65 -14.59 -4.69
C ALA A 544 5.72 -15.64 -5.31
N THR A 545 4.45 -15.65 -4.91
CA THR A 545 3.42 -16.55 -5.46
C THR A 545 3.10 -16.24 -6.92
N LEU A 546 3.05 -14.96 -7.30
CA LEU A 546 2.85 -14.54 -8.70
C LEU A 546 4.05 -14.94 -9.57
N LEU A 547 5.28 -14.82 -9.05
CA LEU A 547 6.48 -15.27 -9.78
C LEU A 547 6.51 -16.79 -9.98
N ASP A 548 6.00 -17.58 -9.04
CA ASP A 548 5.87 -19.03 -9.18
C ASP A 548 4.92 -19.42 -10.33
N ILE A 549 4.00 -18.55 -10.77
CA ILE A 549 3.17 -18.79 -11.97
C ILE A 549 4.03 -18.81 -13.23
N LEU A 550 5.03 -17.95 -13.31
CA LEU A 550 5.97 -17.87 -14.44
C LEU A 550 7.04 -18.95 -14.38
N HIS A 551 7.47 -19.31 -13.18
CA HIS A 551 8.52 -20.27 -12.86
C HIS A 551 8.00 -21.25 -11.79
N TRP A 552 7.23 -22.25 -12.26
CA TRP A 552 6.56 -23.18 -11.35
C TRP A 552 7.58 -24.02 -10.58
N PRO A 553 7.48 -24.07 -9.25
CA PRO A 553 8.43 -24.79 -8.41
C PRO A 553 8.49 -26.29 -8.74
N THR A 554 9.67 -26.86 -8.62
CA THR A 554 9.86 -28.31 -8.69
C THR A 554 9.16 -29.01 -7.52
N GLU A 555 8.87 -30.30 -7.66
CA GLU A 555 8.26 -31.09 -6.58
C GLU A 555 9.12 -31.11 -5.31
N GLN A 556 10.45 -31.05 -5.47
CA GLN A 556 11.37 -30.93 -4.33
C GLN A 556 11.18 -29.61 -3.59
N GLU A 557 11.11 -28.48 -4.30
CA GLU A 557 10.87 -27.15 -3.70
C GLU A 557 9.50 -27.05 -3.05
N LEU A 558 8.46 -27.65 -3.69
CA LEU A 558 7.09 -27.70 -3.13
C LEU A 558 7.02 -28.52 -1.84
N ASN A 559 7.91 -29.48 -1.62
CA ASN A 559 7.99 -30.28 -0.40
C ASN A 559 9.01 -29.76 0.62
N THR A 560 9.82 -28.75 0.25
CA THR A 560 10.83 -28.16 1.14
C THR A 560 10.21 -27.02 1.96
N MET A 561 10.37 -27.09 3.29
CA MET A 561 9.96 -26.01 4.19
C MET A 561 10.73 -24.72 3.84
N GLY A 562 10.02 -23.62 3.67
CA GLY A 562 10.64 -22.31 3.46
C GLY A 562 11.55 -21.91 4.64
N ASP A 563 12.58 -21.12 4.39
CA ASP A 563 13.39 -20.52 5.46
C ASP A 563 12.69 -19.24 5.95
N ALA A 564 12.32 -19.22 7.22
CA ALA A 564 11.65 -18.07 7.86
C ALA A 564 12.44 -16.74 7.74
N LYS A 565 13.76 -16.81 7.48
CA LYS A 565 14.60 -15.62 7.25
C LYS A 565 14.28 -14.84 5.99
N PHE A 566 13.60 -15.47 5.03
CA PHE A 566 13.16 -14.78 3.82
C PHE A 566 11.80 -14.11 4.06
N ARG A 567 11.73 -12.80 3.81
CA ARG A 567 10.48 -12.05 3.93
C ARG A 567 9.42 -12.46 2.90
N SER A 568 9.82 -13.02 1.75
CA SER A 568 8.96 -13.47 0.67
C SER A 568 8.96 -14.99 0.59
N LEU A 569 7.84 -15.63 0.90
CA LEU A 569 7.64 -17.06 0.82
C LEU A 569 6.35 -17.35 0.05
N SER A 570 6.45 -17.93 -1.14
CA SER A 570 5.27 -18.28 -1.93
C SER A 570 4.30 -19.16 -1.14
N VAL A 571 3.00 -18.88 -1.24
CA VAL A 571 1.95 -19.66 -0.56
C VAL A 571 1.77 -21.07 -1.15
N PHE A 572 2.40 -21.35 -2.29
CA PHE A 572 2.45 -22.70 -2.87
C PHE A 572 3.52 -23.58 -2.23
N ARG A 573 4.41 -23.03 -1.42
CA ARG A 573 5.45 -23.74 -0.67
C ARG A 573 5.11 -23.76 0.82
N PRO A 574 5.60 -24.74 1.62
CA PRO A 574 5.31 -24.76 3.05
C PRO A 574 5.90 -23.56 3.79
N ILE A 575 5.07 -22.75 4.43
CA ILE A 575 5.49 -21.62 5.26
C ILE A 575 5.76 -22.10 6.70
N PRO A 576 6.95 -21.79 7.29
CA PRO A 576 7.32 -22.25 8.62
C PRO A 576 6.33 -21.77 9.69
N PRO A 577 5.87 -22.64 10.60
CA PRO A 577 5.07 -22.20 11.75
C PRO A 577 5.82 -21.26 12.69
N SER A 578 7.15 -21.31 12.69
CA SER A 578 8.02 -20.46 13.51
C SER A 578 8.19 -19.05 12.97
N ARG A 579 7.66 -18.73 11.78
CA ARG A 579 7.78 -17.40 11.15
C ARG A 579 7.13 -16.31 12.01
N THR A 580 7.90 -15.28 12.32
CA THR A 580 7.49 -14.11 13.09
C THR A 580 7.14 -12.94 12.16
N CYS A 581 6.51 -11.89 12.71
CA CYS A 581 6.29 -10.64 11.98
C CYS A 581 7.61 -9.98 11.53
N GLU A 582 8.63 -9.99 12.38
CA GLU A 582 9.95 -9.45 12.06
C GLU A 582 10.59 -10.14 10.85
N GLU A 583 10.57 -11.48 10.83
CA GLU A 583 11.09 -12.26 9.69
C GLU A 583 10.28 -12.05 8.40
N ALA A 584 9.00 -11.69 8.53
CA ALA A 584 8.11 -11.36 7.43
C ALA A 584 8.15 -9.87 7.03
N ASP A 585 9.06 -9.07 7.61
CA ASP A 585 9.21 -7.63 7.40
C ASP A 585 7.93 -6.84 7.72
N VAL A 586 7.25 -7.25 8.80
CA VAL A 586 6.08 -6.57 9.36
C VAL A 586 6.45 -5.90 10.67
N GLU A 587 6.43 -4.58 10.69
CA GLU A 587 6.71 -3.81 11.90
C GLU A 587 5.74 -4.12 13.04
N PRO A 588 6.16 -3.98 14.32
CA PRO A 588 5.29 -4.22 15.47
C PRO A 588 3.97 -3.45 15.44
N HIS A 589 3.97 -2.26 14.83
CA HIS A 589 2.77 -1.43 14.65
C HIS A 589 1.71 -2.13 13.79
N TRP A 590 2.11 -2.83 12.74
CA TRP A 590 1.21 -3.51 11.80
C TRP A 590 0.99 -4.99 12.11
N CYS A 591 1.79 -5.57 13.00
CA CYS A 591 1.73 -6.98 13.34
C CYS A 591 0.51 -7.33 14.20
N THR A 592 -0.32 -8.28 13.76
CA THR A 592 -1.53 -8.72 14.48
C THR A 592 -1.28 -9.89 15.43
N CYS A 593 -0.15 -10.56 15.34
CA CYS A 593 0.16 -11.76 16.13
C CYS A 593 1.00 -11.50 17.38
N LEU A 594 1.23 -10.25 17.72
CA LEU A 594 1.93 -9.89 18.95
C LEU A 594 0.99 -9.97 20.15
N ASN A 595 1.54 -10.43 21.30
CA ASN A 595 0.78 -10.49 22.54
C ASN A 595 0.93 -9.18 23.31
N TRP A 596 -0.15 -8.43 23.41
CA TRP A 596 -0.21 -7.14 24.08
C TRP A 596 -0.98 -7.24 25.38
N GLU A 597 -0.39 -6.80 26.50
CA GLU A 597 -1.09 -6.63 27.77
C GLU A 597 -1.53 -5.19 27.97
N SER A 598 -2.65 -4.98 28.66
CA SER A 598 -3.08 -3.64 29.04
C SER A 598 -2.06 -2.97 29.96
N ALA A 599 -1.60 -1.78 29.57
CA ALA A 599 -0.81 -0.89 30.39
C ALA A 599 -1.67 0.14 31.15
N MET A 600 -2.98 -0.13 31.26
CA MET A 600 -3.93 0.70 32.01
C MET A 600 -4.34 0.10 33.36
N ASN A 601 -3.69 -1.00 33.79
CA ASN A 601 -4.10 -1.79 34.95
C ASN A 601 -3.62 -1.20 36.31
N ASN A 602 -2.60 -0.35 36.28
CA ASN A 602 -2.07 0.29 37.49
C ASN A 602 -1.52 1.69 37.22
N ASN A 603 -1.41 2.51 38.23
CA ASN A 603 -1.00 3.91 38.12
C ASN A 603 0.43 4.07 37.55
N GLU A 604 1.35 3.17 37.88
CA GLU A 604 2.72 3.21 37.35
C GLU A 604 2.73 3.08 35.83
N GLN A 605 2.04 2.06 35.30
CA GLN A 605 1.94 1.82 33.85
C GLN A 605 1.18 2.94 33.14
N ILE A 606 0.14 3.49 33.76
CA ILE A 606 -0.59 4.65 33.23
C ILE A 606 0.35 5.86 33.15
N ASN A 607 1.13 6.14 34.19
CA ASN A 607 2.07 7.26 34.21
C ASN A 607 3.18 7.11 33.15
N ILE A 608 3.72 5.90 32.99
CA ILE A 608 4.67 5.58 31.89
C ILE A 608 3.99 5.85 30.55
N SER A 609 2.79 5.36 30.32
CA SER A 609 2.05 5.53 29.06
C SER A 609 1.74 6.99 28.77
N ILE A 610 1.41 7.80 29.76
CA ILE A 610 1.23 9.24 29.63
C ILE A 610 2.54 9.94 29.26
N MET A 611 3.66 9.55 29.91
CA MET A 611 4.99 10.06 29.61
C MET A 611 5.39 9.76 28.16
N LEU A 612 5.20 8.51 27.71
CA LEU A 612 5.47 8.09 26.35
C LEU A 612 4.59 8.81 25.33
N SER A 613 3.31 8.99 25.62
CA SER A 613 2.39 9.75 24.77
C SER A 613 2.81 11.22 24.64
N LYS A 614 3.29 11.83 25.71
CA LYS A 614 3.87 13.19 25.67
C LYS A 614 5.13 13.23 24.79
N ALA A 615 5.97 12.20 24.83
CA ALA A 615 7.16 12.10 23.98
C ALA A 615 6.76 12.02 22.49
N VAL A 616 5.75 11.23 22.14
CA VAL A 616 5.22 11.18 20.78
C VAL A 616 4.69 12.55 20.32
N VAL A 617 3.89 13.21 21.14
CA VAL A 617 3.36 14.57 20.83
C VAL A 617 4.49 15.58 20.66
N GLN A 618 5.53 15.50 21.47
CA GLN A 618 6.72 16.36 21.33
C GLN A 618 7.45 16.09 20.02
N THR A 619 7.57 14.83 19.61
CA THR A 619 8.17 14.43 18.34
C THR A 619 7.36 14.98 17.17
N ILE A 620 6.03 14.80 17.16
CA ILE A 620 5.14 15.39 16.16
C ILE A 620 5.33 16.91 16.06
N ASN A 621 5.36 17.59 17.20
CA ASN A 621 5.56 19.04 17.25
C ASN A 621 6.93 19.46 16.73
N SER A 622 7.97 18.67 16.93
CA SER A 622 9.30 18.94 16.41
C SER A 622 9.33 18.82 14.89
N HIS A 623 8.72 17.77 14.34
CA HIS A 623 8.63 17.57 12.89
C HIS A 623 7.77 18.61 12.18
N THR A 624 6.65 19.03 12.79
CA THR A 624 5.78 20.08 12.24
C THR A 624 6.28 21.50 12.49
N LYS A 625 7.43 21.68 13.16
CA LYS A 625 7.94 23.01 13.57
C LYS A 625 8.18 23.94 12.39
N SER A 626 8.74 23.47 11.29
CA SER A 626 9.01 24.28 10.10
C SER A 626 7.73 24.77 9.41
N GLN A 627 6.59 24.11 9.67
CA GLN A 627 5.29 24.43 9.11
C GLN A 627 4.32 25.01 10.17
N ARG A 628 4.85 25.70 11.16
CA ARG A 628 4.05 26.23 12.28
C ARG A 628 3.04 27.30 11.88
N HIS A 629 3.17 27.90 10.72
CA HIS A 629 2.18 28.79 10.13
C HIS A 629 0.94 28.07 9.60
N LEU A 630 1.00 26.75 9.35
CA LEU A 630 -0.08 25.92 8.88
C LEU A 630 -0.54 24.95 9.97
N CYS A 631 0.40 24.31 10.69
CA CYS A 631 0.14 23.25 11.64
C CYS A 631 0.16 23.76 13.08
N ALA A 632 -0.92 23.57 13.81
CA ALA A 632 -1.04 23.93 15.23
C ALA A 632 -0.09 23.09 16.11
N PRO A 633 0.52 23.68 17.15
CA PRO A 633 1.23 22.92 18.16
C PRO A 633 0.26 22.07 18.98
N LEU A 634 0.53 20.77 19.09
CA LEU A 634 -0.32 19.84 19.79
C LEU A 634 0.08 19.69 21.26
N LYS A 635 -0.90 19.42 22.11
CA LYS A 635 -0.72 19.01 23.51
C LYS A 635 -1.52 17.74 23.76
N LEU A 636 -0.97 16.82 24.55
CA LEU A 636 -1.72 15.64 24.99
C LEU A 636 -2.94 16.09 25.81
N ALA A 637 -4.13 15.70 25.35
CA ALA A 637 -5.39 15.98 26.03
C ALA A 637 -5.83 14.79 26.90
N LYS A 638 -5.75 13.57 26.36
CA LYS A 638 -6.23 12.36 27.03
C LYS A 638 -5.48 11.13 26.50
N LEU A 639 -5.05 10.24 27.39
CA LEU A 639 -4.69 8.87 27.05
C LEU A 639 -5.97 8.03 27.05
N GLU A 640 -6.29 7.39 25.93
CA GLU A 640 -7.49 6.53 25.81
C GLU A 640 -7.17 5.08 26.14
N ASN A 641 -6.07 4.59 25.60
CA ASN A 641 -5.64 3.20 25.81
C ASN A 641 -4.12 3.12 25.72
N ALA A 642 -3.56 2.17 26.41
CA ALA A 642 -2.14 1.80 26.30
C ALA A 642 -1.98 0.30 26.51
N ARG A 643 -1.09 -0.30 25.73
CA ARG A 643 -0.72 -1.71 25.81
C ARG A 643 0.78 -1.84 25.79
N ARG A 644 1.29 -2.82 26.50
CA ARG A 644 2.69 -3.19 26.50
C ARG A 644 2.87 -4.54 25.85
N LEU A 645 3.85 -4.68 24.98
CA LEU A 645 4.21 -5.95 24.39
C LEU A 645 4.78 -6.89 25.47
N VAL A 646 4.22 -8.08 25.57
CA VAL A 646 4.66 -9.10 26.50
C VAL A 646 5.75 -9.95 25.84
N PRO A 647 6.87 -10.21 26.51
CA PRO A 647 7.84 -11.18 26.02
C PRO A 647 7.17 -12.54 25.82
N HIS A 648 7.54 -13.23 24.76
CA HIS A 648 6.95 -14.54 24.44
C HIS A 648 7.14 -15.51 25.62
N GLU A 649 6.09 -16.27 25.97
CA GLU A 649 6.09 -17.24 27.10
C GLU A 649 7.27 -18.22 27.06
N ASN A 650 7.79 -18.54 25.88
CA ASN A 650 8.95 -19.42 25.74
C ASN A 650 10.24 -18.82 26.31
N LEU A 651 10.39 -17.50 26.36
CA LEU A 651 11.49 -16.85 27.08
C LEU A 651 11.37 -17.04 28.59
N LEU A 652 10.16 -17.24 29.10
CA LEU A 652 9.87 -17.50 30.50
C LEU A 652 9.98 -18.98 30.87
N LYS A 653 9.93 -19.90 29.89
CA LYS A 653 10.06 -21.37 30.12
C LYS A 653 11.45 -21.76 30.63
N TYR A 654 12.47 -20.95 30.38
CA TYR A 654 13.84 -21.20 30.86
C TYR A 654 14.12 -20.60 32.26
N LYS A 655 13.08 -20.12 32.92
CA LYS A 655 13.18 -19.51 34.26
C LYS A 655 13.90 -20.38 35.31
N ASP A 656 13.77 -21.71 35.17
CA ASP A 656 14.33 -22.68 36.11
C ASP A 656 15.37 -23.63 35.44
N ALA A 657 15.80 -23.32 34.20
CA ALA A 657 16.79 -24.13 33.51
C ALA A 657 18.20 -23.81 34.00
N LYS A 658 18.92 -24.84 34.47
CA LYS A 658 20.34 -24.74 34.72
C LYS A 658 21.11 -24.95 33.42
N ASP A 659 22.11 -24.11 33.16
CA ASP A 659 23.06 -24.36 32.07
C ASP A 659 24.10 -25.43 32.48
N ILE A 660 25.00 -25.75 31.56
CA ILE A 660 26.02 -26.79 31.75
C ILE A 660 26.95 -26.46 32.95
N ASP A 661 27.10 -25.16 33.26
CA ASP A 661 27.95 -24.65 34.33
C ASP A 661 27.16 -24.51 35.66
N GLY A 662 25.90 -24.93 35.70
CA GLY A 662 25.02 -24.83 36.85
C GLY A 662 24.47 -23.43 37.12
N PHE A 663 24.70 -22.51 36.21
CA PHE A 663 24.19 -21.15 36.32
C PHE A 663 22.70 -21.12 36.03
N VAL A 664 21.92 -20.60 36.95
CA VAL A 664 20.47 -20.37 36.76
C VAL A 664 20.30 -18.90 36.43
N PRO A 665 19.82 -18.55 35.22
CA PRO A 665 19.48 -17.17 34.91
C PRO A 665 18.46 -16.69 35.95
N ASN A 666 18.74 -15.58 36.62
CA ASN A 666 17.83 -15.02 37.63
C ASN A 666 16.61 -14.36 36.96
N LEU A 667 15.71 -15.19 36.42
CA LEU A 667 14.44 -14.77 35.79
C LEU A 667 13.30 -14.87 36.82
N VAL A 668 13.54 -14.43 38.07
CA VAL A 668 12.49 -14.38 39.09
C VAL A 668 11.36 -13.44 38.69
N ALA A 669 10.17 -13.62 39.26
CA ALA A 669 8.97 -12.82 38.96
C ALA A 669 9.17 -11.29 39.09
N LYS A 670 10.23 -10.84 39.73
CA LYS A 670 10.60 -9.42 39.87
C LYS A 670 11.50 -8.88 38.76
N THR A 671 12.05 -9.75 37.88
CA THR A 671 12.92 -9.31 36.78
C THR A 671 12.09 -8.65 35.72
N LYS A 672 12.31 -7.38 35.43
CA LYS A 672 11.61 -6.58 34.44
C LYS A 672 12.48 -6.45 33.19
N ALA A 673 11.83 -6.48 32.00
CA ALA A 673 12.55 -6.25 30.76
C ALA A 673 13.15 -4.84 30.74
N ALA A 674 14.39 -4.73 30.27
CA ALA A 674 15.08 -3.46 30.16
C ALA A 674 14.44 -2.53 29.15
N PHE A 675 13.74 -3.08 28.16
CA PHE A 675 13.01 -2.35 27.13
C PHE A 675 11.69 -3.05 26.81
N ALA A 676 10.70 -2.30 26.32
CA ALA A 676 9.43 -2.83 25.86
C ALA A 676 8.81 -1.93 24.79
N HIS A 677 8.12 -2.53 23.84
CA HIS A 677 7.23 -1.78 22.95
C HIS A 677 5.95 -1.43 23.70
N TYR A 678 5.50 -0.20 23.49
CA TYR A 678 4.21 0.29 23.93
C TYR A 678 3.38 0.73 22.74
N GLN A 679 2.15 0.28 22.69
CA GLN A 679 1.14 0.79 21.76
C GLN A 679 0.23 1.75 22.52
N LEU A 680 0.22 2.99 22.08
CA LEU A 680 -0.43 4.11 22.75
C LEU A 680 -1.54 4.64 21.88
N ARG A 681 -2.69 4.92 22.49
CA ARG A 681 -3.80 5.57 21.84
C ARG A 681 -4.22 6.77 22.65
N PHE A 682 -4.14 7.96 22.05
CA PHE A 682 -4.30 9.21 22.77
C PHE A 682 -4.90 10.31 21.88
N VAL A 683 -5.59 11.25 22.54
CA VAL A 683 -6.18 12.44 21.92
C VAL A 683 -5.30 13.64 22.21
N THR A 684 -5.16 14.53 21.23
CA THR A 684 -4.44 15.80 21.34
C THR A 684 -5.39 16.98 21.24
N LYS A 685 -4.96 18.14 21.76
CA LYS A 685 -5.58 19.46 21.59
C LYS A 685 -4.55 20.40 20.99
N PRO A 686 -4.98 21.36 20.12
CA PRO A 686 -6.33 21.57 19.60
C PRO A 686 -6.73 20.54 18.53
N GLY A 687 -7.99 20.56 18.09
CA GLY A 687 -8.50 19.75 16.99
C GLY A 687 -8.96 18.33 17.33
N ASN A 688 -8.77 17.87 18.58
CA ASN A 688 -9.16 16.53 19.05
C ASN A 688 -8.67 15.39 18.13
N ALA A 689 -7.44 15.52 17.60
CA ALA A 689 -6.84 14.50 16.77
C ALA A 689 -6.52 13.25 17.59
N LEU A 690 -6.99 12.09 17.12
CA LEU A 690 -6.77 10.78 17.74
C LEU A 690 -5.59 10.10 17.05
N TYR A 691 -4.54 9.83 17.81
CA TYR A 691 -3.36 9.13 17.34
C TYR A 691 -3.23 7.75 17.97
N GLU A 692 -2.71 6.83 17.19
CA GLU A 692 -2.20 5.55 17.64
C GLU A 692 -0.71 5.48 17.30
N ALA A 693 0.14 5.20 18.27
CA ALA A 693 1.58 5.13 18.07
C ALA A 693 2.17 3.90 18.75
N THR A 694 3.15 3.27 18.08
CA THR A 694 3.96 2.21 18.68
C THR A 694 5.36 2.75 18.92
N VAL A 695 5.82 2.70 20.17
CA VAL A 695 7.13 3.21 20.58
C VAL A 695 7.93 2.14 21.33
N LEU A 696 9.26 2.21 21.22
CA LEU A 696 10.16 1.40 22.02
C LEU A 696 10.66 2.23 23.21
N TYR A 697 10.47 1.74 24.42
CA TYR A 697 10.95 2.35 25.65
C TYR A 697 12.08 1.51 26.27
N ASP A 698 13.28 2.07 26.31
CA ASP A 698 14.42 1.53 27.07
C ASP A 698 14.37 2.12 28.48
N ILE A 699 13.96 1.28 29.44
CA ILE A 699 13.77 1.67 30.85
C ILE A 699 15.11 2.00 31.51
N LEU A 700 16.18 1.27 31.16
CA LEU A 700 17.51 1.47 31.75
C LEU A 700 18.11 2.81 31.34
N LYS A 701 17.99 3.16 30.08
CA LYS A 701 18.53 4.40 29.52
C LYS A 701 17.55 5.58 29.64
N ASN A 702 16.31 5.32 30.08
CA ASN A 702 15.21 6.28 30.05
C ASN A 702 15.08 6.93 28.67
N THR A 703 15.10 6.10 27.61
CA THR A 703 15.09 6.54 26.21
C THR A 703 13.85 6.00 25.51
N VAL A 704 13.15 6.89 24.78
CA VAL A 704 12.02 6.52 23.93
C VAL A 704 12.42 6.63 22.48
N THR A 705 12.30 5.53 21.74
CA THR A 705 12.44 5.54 20.28
C THR A 705 11.06 5.69 19.65
N VAL A 706 10.87 6.75 18.89
CA VAL A 706 9.64 7.06 18.16
C VAL A 706 9.94 6.96 16.67
N ASP A 707 9.31 5.97 16.02
CA ASP A 707 9.33 5.86 14.57
C ASP A 707 8.11 6.60 14.02
N MET A 708 8.32 7.58 13.13
CA MET A 708 7.24 8.37 12.54
C MET A 708 6.30 7.51 11.68
N THR A 709 6.79 6.43 11.08
CA THR A 709 5.97 5.48 10.29
C THR A 709 5.07 4.62 11.17
N SER A 710 5.39 4.49 12.45
CA SER A 710 4.59 3.79 13.47
C SER A 710 3.60 4.69 14.22
N ILE A 711 3.19 5.82 13.60
CA ILE A 711 2.16 6.73 14.12
C ILE A 711 1.01 6.82 13.11
N SER A 712 -0.17 6.38 13.51
CA SER A 712 -1.41 6.50 12.73
C SER A 712 -2.31 7.61 13.28
N HIS A 713 -2.82 8.47 12.39
CA HIS A 713 -3.89 9.42 12.71
C HIS A 713 -5.23 8.73 12.44
N VAL A 714 -5.95 8.36 13.51
CA VAL A 714 -7.09 7.44 13.45
C VAL A 714 -8.40 8.14 13.08
N ASN A 715 -8.55 9.41 13.40
CA ASN A 715 -9.76 10.17 13.09
C ASN A 715 -9.47 11.34 12.14
N ARG A 716 -10.43 11.67 11.28
CA ARG A 716 -10.39 12.82 10.35
C ARG A 716 -9.11 12.96 9.51
N TYR A 717 -8.57 11.84 9.07
CA TYR A 717 -7.50 11.84 8.07
C TYR A 717 -8.01 12.55 6.80
N GLY A 718 -7.30 13.49 6.25
CA GLY A 718 -7.73 14.25 5.07
C GLY A 718 -8.29 15.63 5.40
N ASP A 719 -9.17 15.77 6.39
CA ASP A 719 -9.74 17.07 6.78
C ASP A 719 -8.82 17.91 7.66
N LEU A 720 -8.19 17.28 8.66
CA LEU A 720 -7.31 17.99 9.60
C LEU A 720 -6.02 18.48 8.96
N PRO A 721 -5.37 17.75 8.04
CA PRO A 721 -4.12 18.15 7.42
C PRO A 721 -4.27 18.87 6.07
N HIS A 722 -5.48 19.27 5.63
CA HIS A 722 -5.71 19.83 4.29
C HIS A 722 -4.79 20.99 3.93
N CYS A 723 -4.42 21.84 4.90
CA CYS A 723 -3.57 23.00 4.69
C CYS A 723 -2.12 22.68 4.29
N ILE A 724 -1.65 21.46 4.57
CA ILE A 724 -0.28 21.04 4.33
C ILE A 724 -0.18 19.88 3.33
N ILE A 725 -1.30 19.24 3.03
CA ILE A 725 -1.29 18.01 2.23
C ILE A 725 -0.65 18.23 0.86
N ASP A 726 -0.75 19.43 0.31
CA ASP A 726 -0.18 19.79 -0.97
C ASP A 726 1.26 20.29 -0.90
N THR A 727 1.73 20.74 0.24
CA THR A 727 3.09 21.25 0.42
C THR A 727 4.04 20.24 1.06
N ASN A 728 3.54 19.43 2.01
CA ASN A 728 4.35 18.42 2.66
C ASN A 728 3.47 17.23 3.14
N TYR A 729 3.29 16.28 2.26
CA TYR A 729 2.49 15.09 2.53
C TYR A 729 2.96 14.27 3.75
N PHE A 730 4.28 14.18 3.99
CA PHE A 730 4.79 13.43 5.15
C PHE A 730 4.32 14.03 6.47
N LEU A 731 4.18 15.35 6.53
CA LEU A 731 3.66 16.02 7.69
C LEU A 731 2.12 16.00 7.77
N ALA A 732 1.44 15.69 6.67
CA ALA A 732 -0.01 15.61 6.64
C ALA A 732 -0.58 14.55 7.60
N ALA A 733 0.14 13.44 7.81
CA ALA A 733 -0.24 12.42 8.79
C ALA A 733 -0.25 12.93 10.25
N TYR A 734 0.37 14.08 10.53
CA TYR A 734 0.59 14.59 11.89
C TYR A 734 0.04 16.01 12.11
N CYS A 735 -0.26 16.73 11.04
CA CYS A 735 -0.65 18.13 11.09
C CYS A 735 -2.15 18.29 11.42
N VAL A 736 -2.45 19.23 12.29
CA VAL A 736 -3.79 19.75 12.51
C VAL A 736 -3.79 21.21 12.07
N CYS A 737 -4.55 21.53 11.02
CA CYS A 737 -4.63 22.87 10.45
C CYS A 737 -5.40 23.83 11.36
N TYR A 738 -5.00 25.10 11.41
CA TYR A 738 -5.61 26.08 12.31
C TYR A 738 -7.10 26.33 12.04
N ASP A 739 -7.57 26.26 10.82
CA ASP A 739 -8.96 26.44 10.44
C ASP A 739 -9.87 25.24 10.81
N LYS A 740 -9.27 24.08 11.12
CA LYS A 740 -9.97 22.90 11.63
C LYS A 740 -9.99 22.80 13.17
N ILE A 741 -9.44 23.80 13.83
CA ILE A 741 -9.57 23.93 15.28
C ILE A 741 -10.97 24.48 15.56
N ASP A 742 -11.87 23.63 16.06
CA ASP A 742 -13.23 24.01 16.38
C ASP A 742 -13.26 25.27 17.26
N ASN A 743 -13.94 26.32 16.78
CA ASN A 743 -14.30 27.51 17.54
C ASN A 743 -15.40 27.22 18.58
N THR A 744 -15.70 25.97 18.89
CA THR A 744 -16.74 25.55 19.82
C THR A 744 -16.41 25.78 21.30
N LEU A 745 -15.32 26.49 21.61
CA LEU A 745 -15.00 26.89 23.00
C LEU A 745 -15.33 28.33 23.32
N SER A 746 -16.13 29.03 22.51
CA SER A 746 -16.59 30.39 22.85
C SER A 746 -17.94 30.44 23.51
N ASN A 747 -18.59 29.30 23.82
CA ASN A 747 -19.88 29.26 24.53
C ASN A 747 -19.94 28.08 25.50
N SER A 748 -19.16 28.13 26.56
CA SER A 748 -19.44 27.43 27.81
C SER A 748 -18.76 28.12 28.99
#